data_515f3638dac233481807afed18595511
#
_entry.id   515f3638dac233481807afed18595511
#
_cell.length_a   1.000
_cell.length_b   1.000
_cell.length_c   1.000
_cell.angle_alpha   90.00
_cell.angle_beta   90.00
_cell.angle_gamma   90.00
#
_symmetry.space_group_name_H-M   'P 1'
#
loop_
_entity.id
_entity.type
_entity.pdbx_description
1 polymer ?
#
loop_
_entity_poly.entity_id
_entity_poly.type
_entity_poly.pdbx_seq_one_letter_code
_entity_poly.pdbx_strand_id
1 'polypeptide(L)'
;MQTPRPLDAEELAYVADVARLAEAARAALPQAATPCHAHLRVRAEGRTRDYLLGPQTVTGDEVTILRWDQAPLAGAFFASVEGGDYELRAGDRTLSGAVLARSLLTLARGELVALTRNGVRYARDANGAWSASPDLDVAPLRPRPDARRRPPSAVEVTLDAEQQRAVDLPAGAALLVLGEAGVGKTTVALRRLAALRERHGDGPWSAAVIVPTEGLRRLTEALLERLGVEGVEVATYDRWAAKLARRAFHDIPVRESEDAPPGAIRLKRHRALAEVLPAFAALPPADPKRRVGRRDLHHLFGDRAWMDKVVARTDEVTAHDAARVHDHTRVQYMETTEDSFGAGVDRGRLATADGRSIDAGTRYGDAKTVDVEDYAVLFEIDRLRAKARGERPAMPRRYDVVVLDESQELAPLELRLLGRAVAPGGTLVVAGDAGQQVDATACFTDWETSMRDLGAARHTRVTLATSYRCHPDVTALARHVLDPASPAPALGPDGPVGFLACEGECHLAARLTDGLRELAVDDPRASVAVIARTSESARRFAAVLGRGVDVRLALDGDFQFGPGVQATSVREVKGLEFDHVVVPDASSAAYPEGGEGRRALYVAVTRASHRAVFATTGRWTALLGDAAPRASDQRASSV
;
A
#
# COMPACT_ATOMS: atom_id res chain seq x y z
N MET A 1 1.42 -30.02 23.12
CA MET A 1 2.04 -30.51 21.85
C MET A 1 1.66 -31.96 21.70
N GLN A 2 1.01 -32.37 20.62
CA GLN A 2 0.75 -33.80 20.36
C GLN A 2 2.08 -34.43 19.94
N THR A 3 2.36 -35.61 20.51
CA THR A 3 3.58 -36.36 20.25
C THR A 3 3.58 -36.87 18.80
N PRO A 4 4.69 -36.78 18.05
CA PRO A 4 4.79 -37.37 16.72
C PRO A 4 4.44 -38.89 16.77
N ARG A 5 3.67 -39.34 15.78
CA ARG A 5 3.31 -40.75 15.64
C ARG A 5 4.02 -41.40 14.44
N PRO A 6 4.26 -42.73 14.46
CA PRO A 6 4.73 -43.43 13.26
C PRO A 6 3.69 -43.36 12.14
N LEU A 7 4.14 -43.49 10.89
CA LEU A 7 3.30 -43.55 9.70
C LEU A 7 2.63 -44.93 9.63
N ASP A 8 1.39 -44.96 9.15
CA ASP A 8 0.77 -46.19 8.70
C ASP A 8 1.31 -46.67 7.34
N ALA A 9 0.86 -47.83 6.87
CA ALA A 9 1.37 -48.44 5.64
C ALA A 9 1.02 -47.60 4.37
N GLU A 10 -0.14 -46.97 4.33
CA GLU A 10 -0.58 -46.15 3.20
C GLU A 10 0.19 -44.81 3.16
N GLU A 11 0.35 -44.17 4.30
CA GLU A 11 1.15 -42.94 4.46
C GLU A 11 2.60 -43.20 4.07
N LEU A 12 3.18 -44.31 4.50
CA LEU A 12 4.56 -44.66 4.19
C LEU A 12 4.75 -44.94 2.69
N ALA A 13 3.80 -45.63 2.05
CA ALA A 13 3.83 -45.86 0.61
C ALA A 13 3.73 -44.56 -0.17
N TYR A 14 2.84 -43.64 0.24
CA TYR A 14 2.70 -42.31 -0.38
C TYR A 14 3.99 -41.49 -0.28
N VAL A 15 4.57 -41.43 0.95
CA VAL A 15 5.83 -40.71 1.17
C VAL A 15 6.96 -41.29 0.34
N ALA A 16 7.06 -42.61 0.22
CA ALA A 16 8.07 -43.29 -0.61
C ALA A 16 7.91 -42.96 -2.10
N ASP A 17 6.66 -42.95 -2.62
CA ASP A 17 6.36 -42.53 -3.99
C ASP A 17 6.82 -41.11 -4.28
N VAL A 18 6.48 -40.17 -3.39
CA VAL A 18 6.85 -38.75 -3.53
C VAL A 18 8.36 -38.56 -3.40
N ALA A 19 9.04 -39.31 -2.53
CA ALA A 19 10.50 -39.27 -2.40
C ALA A 19 11.19 -39.70 -3.70
N ARG A 20 10.73 -40.77 -4.33
CA ARG A 20 11.24 -41.25 -5.61
C ARG A 20 11.05 -40.20 -6.73
N LEU A 21 9.88 -39.53 -6.77
CA LEU A 21 9.64 -38.44 -7.73
C LEU A 21 10.54 -37.23 -7.47
N ALA A 22 10.82 -36.90 -6.22
CA ALA A 22 11.73 -35.82 -5.86
C ALA A 22 13.19 -36.12 -6.26
N GLU A 23 13.64 -37.37 -6.13
CA GLU A 23 14.94 -37.82 -6.64
C GLU A 23 15.03 -37.71 -8.16
N ALA A 24 14.00 -38.12 -8.89
CA ALA A 24 13.91 -37.97 -10.34
C ALA A 24 13.92 -36.48 -10.75
N ALA A 25 13.25 -35.63 -9.99
CA ALA A 25 13.28 -34.17 -10.22
C ALA A 25 14.67 -33.59 -10.01
N ARG A 26 15.40 -34.04 -8.98
CA ARG A 26 16.80 -33.65 -8.76
C ARG A 26 17.70 -34.05 -9.92
N ALA A 27 17.52 -35.24 -10.45
CA ALA A 27 18.27 -35.72 -11.63
C ALA A 27 17.92 -34.89 -12.90
N ALA A 28 16.64 -34.50 -13.05
CA ALA A 28 16.18 -33.70 -14.19
C ALA A 28 16.60 -32.20 -14.08
N LEU A 29 16.81 -31.69 -12.87
CA LEU A 29 17.19 -30.30 -12.60
C LEU A 29 18.39 -30.19 -11.63
N PRO A 30 19.58 -30.67 -12.02
CA PRO A 30 20.72 -30.76 -11.12
C PRO A 30 21.29 -29.40 -10.68
N GLN A 31 20.97 -28.33 -11.41
CA GLN A 31 21.41 -26.96 -11.08
C GLN A 31 20.44 -26.22 -10.13
N ALA A 32 19.23 -26.75 -9.91
CA ALA A 32 18.25 -26.13 -9.05
C ALA A 32 18.50 -26.54 -7.60
N ALA A 33 18.68 -25.55 -6.70
CA ALA A 33 18.80 -25.81 -5.27
C ALA A 33 17.55 -26.49 -4.70
N THR A 34 16.38 -26.16 -5.25
CA THR A 34 15.07 -26.76 -4.93
C THR A 34 14.37 -27.13 -6.24
N PRO A 35 14.52 -28.34 -6.75
CA PRO A 35 13.96 -28.75 -8.05
C PRO A 35 12.43 -28.86 -8.05
N CYS A 36 11.80 -29.04 -6.89
CA CYS A 36 10.35 -29.06 -6.72
C CYS A 36 9.93 -28.53 -5.34
N HIS A 37 8.72 -27.97 -5.28
CA HIS A 37 8.13 -27.34 -4.10
C HIS A 37 6.86 -28.06 -3.62
N ALA A 38 6.17 -28.76 -4.54
CA ALA A 38 4.92 -29.43 -4.24
C ALA A 38 4.72 -30.65 -5.15
N HIS A 39 3.87 -31.57 -4.69
CA HIS A 39 3.39 -32.71 -5.44
C HIS A 39 1.88 -32.59 -5.66
N LEU A 40 1.43 -32.93 -6.87
CA LEU A 40 0.04 -32.94 -7.30
C LEU A 40 -0.27 -34.25 -8.02
N ARG A 41 -1.18 -35.06 -7.46
CA ARG A 41 -1.72 -36.25 -8.11
C ARG A 41 -3.13 -35.98 -8.59
N VAL A 42 -3.37 -36.12 -9.88
CA VAL A 42 -4.69 -35.88 -10.48
C VAL A 42 -5.19 -37.07 -11.26
N ARG A 43 -6.50 -37.19 -11.37
CA ARG A 43 -7.17 -38.09 -12.28
C ARG A 43 -7.91 -37.28 -13.35
N ALA A 44 -7.50 -37.46 -14.60
CA ALA A 44 -8.11 -36.84 -15.76
C ALA A 44 -8.28 -37.90 -16.87
N GLU A 45 -9.39 -37.89 -17.57
CA GLU A 45 -9.70 -38.85 -18.67
C GLU A 45 -9.49 -40.32 -18.25
N GLY A 46 -9.85 -40.65 -17.00
CA GLY A 46 -9.72 -42.00 -16.41
C GLY A 46 -8.28 -42.42 -16.07
N ARG A 47 -7.29 -41.58 -16.25
CA ARG A 47 -5.87 -41.85 -15.94
C ARG A 47 -5.42 -41.05 -14.74
N THR A 48 -4.67 -41.70 -13.84
CA THR A 48 -3.99 -41.02 -12.72
C THR A 48 -2.58 -40.64 -13.16
N ARG A 49 -2.19 -39.41 -12.84
CA ARG A 49 -0.87 -38.86 -13.12
C ARG A 49 -0.35 -38.07 -11.95
N ASP A 50 0.95 -38.17 -11.72
CA ASP A 50 1.70 -37.39 -10.74
C ASP A 50 2.44 -36.25 -11.43
N TYR A 51 2.42 -35.09 -10.83
CA TYR A 51 3.16 -33.91 -11.24
C TYR A 51 3.88 -33.30 -10.06
N LEU A 52 5.08 -32.80 -10.29
CA LEU A 52 5.77 -31.95 -9.34
C LEU A 52 5.64 -30.48 -9.77
N LEU A 53 5.51 -29.59 -8.81
CA LEU A 53 5.54 -28.16 -9.04
C LEU A 53 6.93 -27.64 -8.69
N GLY A 54 7.59 -26.96 -9.63
CA GLY A 54 8.97 -26.50 -9.48
C GLY A 54 9.22 -25.13 -10.14
N PRO A 55 10.47 -24.67 -10.17
CA PRO A 55 10.82 -23.35 -10.69
C PRO A 55 10.70 -23.25 -12.22
N GLN A 56 10.69 -24.37 -12.94
CA GLN A 56 10.55 -24.43 -14.39
C GLN A 56 9.83 -25.70 -14.83
N THR A 57 9.32 -25.71 -16.07
CA THR A 57 8.66 -26.90 -16.63
C THR A 57 9.69 -27.82 -17.26
N VAL A 58 9.67 -29.10 -16.86
CA VAL A 58 10.47 -30.18 -17.44
C VAL A 58 9.57 -31.40 -17.65
N THR A 59 9.61 -31.98 -18.83
CA THR A 59 8.91 -33.23 -19.16
C THR A 59 9.94 -34.31 -19.43
N GLY A 60 9.96 -35.33 -18.59
CA GLY A 60 10.81 -36.53 -18.73
C GLY A 60 9.98 -37.79 -18.62
N ASP A 61 10.63 -38.95 -18.88
CA ASP A 61 9.97 -40.25 -18.85
C ASP A 61 9.55 -40.65 -17.43
N GLU A 62 10.34 -40.29 -16.40
CA GLU A 62 10.11 -40.67 -15.00
C GLU A 62 9.37 -39.60 -14.23
N VAL A 63 9.47 -38.31 -14.60
CA VAL A 63 8.90 -37.19 -13.87
C VAL A 63 8.49 -36.05 -14.79
N THR A 64 7.36 -35.44 -14.49
CA THR A 64 6.94 -34.16 -15.09
C THR A 64 6.93 -33.10 -14.00
N ILE A 65 7.74 -32.06 -14.19
CA ILE A 65 7.78 -30.89 -13.33
C ILE A 65 7.04 -29.76 -14.06
N LEU A 66 6.09 -29.15 -13.42
CA LEU A 66 5.33 -27.99 -13.93
C LEU A 66 5.84 -26.73 -13.24
N ARG A 67 6.06 -25.69 -14.01
CA ARG A 67 6.36 -24.39 -13.42
C ARG A 67 5.18 -23.93 -12.59
N TRP A 68 5.41 -23.77 -11.27
CA TRP A 68 4.35 -23.62 -10.28
C TRP A 68 3.51 -22.34 -10.46
N ASP A 69 4.12 -21.22 -10.93
CA ASP A 69 3.48 -19.90 -11.07
C ASP A 69 2.84 -19.67 -12.45
N GLN A 70 3.20 -20.46 -13.48
CA GLN A 70 2.75 -20.20 -14.86
C GLN A 70 2.00 -21.37 -15.51
N ALA A 71 2.34 -22.62 -15.19
CA ALA A 71 1.70 -23.76 -15.84
C ALA A 71 0.20 -23.81 -15.49
N PRO A 72 -0.71 -23.88 -16.49
CA PRO A 72 -2.14 -23.91 -16.24
C PRO A 72 -2.55 -25.05 -15.29
N LEU A 73 -2.06 -26.28 -15.51
CA LEU A 73 -2.40 -27.43 -14.67
C LEU A 73 -1.89 -27.30 -13.22
N ALA A 74 -0.80 -26.56 -12.99
CA ALA A 74 -0.37 -26.25 -11.63
C ALA A 74 -1.42 -25.43 -10.86
N GLY A 75 -2.36 -24.77 -11.56
CA GLY A 75 -3.52 -24.11 -10.98
C GLY A 75 -4.42 -25.05 -10.18
N ALA A 76 -4.52 -26.33 -10.57
CA ALA A 76 -5.32 -27.31 -9.83
C ALA A 76 -4.85 -27.48 -8.37
N PHE A 77 -3.54 -27.35 -8.12
CA PHE A 77 -2.98 -27.39 -6.77
C PHE A 77 -3.51 -26.25 -5.87
N PHE A 78 -3.70 -25.06 -6.44
CA PHE A 78 -4.17 -23.89 -5.69
C PHE A 78 -5.70 -23.78 -5.68
N ALA A 79 -6.37 -24.12 -6.78
CA ALA A 79 -7.81 -23.97 -6.93
C ALA A 79 -8.64 -25.02 -6.20
N SER A 80 -8.09 -26.23 -6.00
CA SER A 80 -8.84 -27.38 -5.45
C SER A 80 -8.20 -27.95 -4.20
N VAL A 81 -9.03 -28.53 -3.35
CA VAL A 81 -8.60 -29.36 -2.22
C VAL A 81 -8.45 -30.81 -2.66
N GLU A 82 -7.80 -31.65 -1.85
CA GLU A 82 -7.75 -33.07 -2.08
C GLU A 82 -9.16 -33.68 -2.06
N GLY A 83 -9.47 -34.54 -3.05
CA GLY A 83 -10.81 -35.08 -3.28
C GLY A 83 -11.74 -34.17 -4.10
N GLY A 84 -11.36 -32.93 -4.38
CA GLY A 84 -12.13 -31.97 -5.17
C GLY A 84 -11.85 -32.04 -6.66
N ASP A 85 -12.81 -31.60 -7.47
CA ASP A 85 -12.67 -31.47 -8.91
C ASP A 85 -12.01 -30.13 -9.27
N TYR A 86 -11.35 -30.07 -10.43
CA TYR A 86 -10.81 -28.85 -11.00
C TYR A 86 -11.27 -28.65 -12.43
N GLU A 87 -11.47 -27.38 -12.82
CA GLU A 87 -11.69 -26.94 -14.17
C GLU A 87 -10.87 -25.68 -14.43
N LEU A 88 -9.91 -25.75 -15.36
CA LEU A 88 -8.94 -24.69 -15.62
C LEU A 88 -8.87 -24.36 -17.11
N ARG A 89 -8.74 -23.09 -17.45
CA ARG A 89 -8.48 -22.66 -18.83
C ARG A 89 -7.01 -22.72 -19.16
N ALA A 90 -6.66 -23.31 -20.28
CA ALA A 90 -5.32 -23.40 -20.85
C ALA A 90 -5.35 -22.96 -22.32
N GLY A 91 -5.29 -21.66 -22.58
CA GLY A 91 -5.59 -21.08 -23.89
C GLY A 91 -7.03 -21.37 -24.29
N ASP A 92 -7.23 -22.00 -25.45
CA ASP A 92 -8.56 -22.38 -25.97
C ASP A 92 -9.07 -23.73 -25.43
N ARG A 93 -8.32 -24.39 -24.55
CA ARG A 93 -8.69 -25.69 -23.98
C ARG A 93 -9.09 -25.56 -22.52
N THR A 94 -10.02 -26.40 -22.11
CA THR A 94 -10.38 -26.59 -20.70
C THR A 94 -9.72 -27.88 -20.21
N LEU A 95 -8.96 -27.79 -19.11
CA LEU A 95 -8.41 -28.92 -18.37
C LEU A 95 -9.33 -29.23 -17.21
N SER A 96 -9.84 -30.43 -17.11
CA SER A 96 -10.73 -30.86 -16.02
C SER A 96 -10.33 -32.22 -15.47
N GLY A 97 -10.64 -32.47 -14.21
CA GLY A 97 -10.34 -33.71 -13.51
C GLY A 97 -10.53 -33.60 -12.02
N ALA A 98 -10.05 -34.59 -11.27
CA ALA A 98 -10.09 -34.60 -9.81
C ALA A 98 -8.68 -34.57 -9.21
N VAL A 99 -8.50 -33.82 -8.14
CA VAL A 99 -7.27 -33.81 -7.32
C VAL A 99 -7.32 -34.97 -6.34
N LEU A 100 -6.47 -35.95 -6.52
CA LEU A 100 -6.40 -37.15 -5.65
C LEU A 100 -5.46 -36.95 -4.47
N ALA A 101 -4.37 -36.19 -4.65
CA ALA A 101 -3.48 -35.83 -3.56
C ALA A 101 -2.75 -34.51 -3.90
N ARG A 102 -2.49 -33.71 -2.88
CA ARG A 102 -1.65 -32.51 -2.96
C ARG A 102 -0.79 -32.39 -1.71
N SER A 103 0.49 -32.12 -1.88
CA SER A 103 1.43 -31.96 -0.79
C SER A 103 2.43 -30.85 -1.05
N LEU A 104 2.78 -30.08 -0.03
CA LEU A 104 3.96 -29.22 -0.02
C LEU A 104 5.19 -30.04 0.33
N LEU A 105 6.31 -29.80 -0.33
CA LEU A 105 7.54 -30.59 -0.19
C LEU A 105 8.66 -29.72 0.38
N THR A 106 9.32 -30.22 1.41
CA THR A 106 10.53 -29.64 1.99
C THR A 106 11.72 -30.48 1.57
N LEU A 107 12.67 -29.86 0.88
CA LEU A 107 13.87 -30.53 0.39
C LEU A 107 15.12 -29.98 1.10
N ALA A 108 15.99 -30.86 1.56
CA ALA A 108 17.32 -30.52 2.03
C ALA A 108 18.37 -31.13 1.10
N ARG A 109 19.18 -30.28 0.47
CA ARG A 109 20.20 -30.70 -0.53
C ARG A 109 19.62 -31.55 -1.67
N GLY A 110 18.36 -31.28 -2.03
CA GLY A 110 17.63 -32.00 -3.07
C GLY A 110 17.01 -33.33 -2.65
N GLU A 111 17.09 -33.72 -1.37
CA GLU A 111 16.42 -34.89 -0.81
C GLU A 111 15.16 -34.47 -0.06
N LEU A 112 14.09 -35.27 -0.16
CA LEU A 112 12.86 -35.03 0.56
C LEU A 112 13.07 -35.31 2.06
N VAL A 113 12.94 -34.27 2.88
CA VAL A 113 13.08 -34.34 4.35
C VAL A 113 11.75 -34.19 5.07
N ALA A 114 10.79 -33.50 4.45
CA ALA A 114 9.43 -33.43 4.97
C ALA A 114 8.43 -33.17 3.83
N LEU A 115 7.18 -33.50 4.07
CA LEU A 115 6.05 -33.07 3.26
C LEU A 115 4.84 -32.75 4.14
N THR A 116 3.98 -31.86 3.66
CA THR A 116 2.74 -31.51 4.35
C THR A 116 1.55 -31.81 3.46
N ARG A 117 0.59 -32.58 3.98
CA ARG A 117 -0.65 -32.98 3.30
C ARG A 117 -1.82 -32.95 4.28
N ASN A 118 -2.91 -32.30 3.91
CA ASN A 118 -4.16 -32.23 4.69
C ASN A 118 -3.97 -31.84 6.17
N GLY A 119 -3.11 -30.86 6.45
CA GLY A 119 -2.86 -30.39 7.81
C GLY A 119 -2.00 -31.34 8.67
N VAL A 120 -1.39 -32.35 8.04
CA VAL A 120 -0.43 -33.26 8.67
C VAL A 120 0.94 -33.04 8.04
N ARG A 121 1.94 -32.85 8.88
CA ARG A 121 3.35 -32.80 8.51
C ARG A 121 4.00 -34.13 8.71
N TYR A 122 4.55 -34.68 7.65
CA TYR A 122 5.37 -35.89 7.65
C TYR A 122 6.82 -35.45 7.57
N ALA A 123 7.64 -35.85 8.55
CA ALA A 123 9.04 -35.44 8.60
C ALA A 123 9.96 -36.64 8.87
N ARG A 124 11.15 -36.61 8.26
CA ARG A 124 12.19 -37.61 8.42
C ARG A 124 13.15 -37.15 9.51
N ASP A 125 13.40 -37.99 10.51
CA ASP A 125 14.37 -37.73 11.57
C ASP A 125 15.83 -37.96 11.11
N ALA A 126 16.79 -37.63 11.99
CA ALA A 126 18.20 -37.82 11.71
C ALA A 126 18.61 -39.29 11.47
N ASN A 127 17.82 -40.25 11.93
CA ASN A 127 18.02 -41.67 11.73
C ASN A 127 17.33 -42.23 10.47
N GLY A 128 16.63 -41.36 9.75
CA GLY A 128 15.92 -41.69 8.53
C GLY A 128 14.49 -42.21 8.73
N ALA A 129 13.98 -42.23 9.95
CA ALA A 129 12.62 -42.66 10.24
C ALA A 129 11.61 -41.53 10.01
N TRP A 130 10.45 -41.89 9.44
CA TRP A 130 9.36 -40.94 9.18
C TRP A 130 8.37 -40.92 10.34
N SER A 131 7.93 -39.71 10.70
CA SER A 131 6.89 -39.48 11.69
C SER A 131 5.86 -38.46 11.22
N ALA A 132 4.63 -38.57 11.70
CA ALA A 132 3.54 -37.67 11.40
C ALA A 132 3.19 -36.81 12.62
N SER A 133 2.97 -35.54 12.41
CA SER A 133 2.53 -34.55 13.41
C SER A 133 1.53 -33.57 12.81
N PRO A 134 0.66 -32.94 13.61
CA PRO A 134 -0.16 -31.85 13.11
C PRO A 134 0.68 -30.71 12.50
N ASP A 135 0.25 -30.17 11.38
CA ASP A 135 0.87 -29.00 10.79
C ASP A 135 0.41 -27.74 11.55
N LEU A 136 1.30 -27.17 12.34
CA LEU A 136 1.01 -25.97 13.14
C LEU A 136 1.13 -24.67 12.35
N ASP A 137 1.72 -24.69 11.15
CA ASP A 137 1.94 -23.50 10.33
C ASP A 137 0.65 -22.96 9.69
N VAL A 138 -0.47 -23.70 9.74
CA VAL A 138 -1.79 -23.25 9.25
C VAL A 138 -2.55 -22.45 10.32
N ALA A 139 -2.22 -22.60 11.60
CA ALA A 139 -2.91 -21.96 12.71
C ALA A 139 -3.04 -20.41 12.61
N PRO A 140 -2.03 -19.67 12.08
CA PRO A 140 -2.11 -18.22 11.98
C PRO A 140 -3.28 -17.67 11.17
N LEU A 141 -3.81 -18.42 10.21
CA LEU A 141 -4.90 -17.97 9.32
C LEU A 141 -6.30 -18.46 9.75
N ARG A 142 -6.40 -19.35 10.74
CA ARG A 142 -7.70 -19.87 11.19
C ARG A 142 -8.55 -18.79 11.84
N PRO A 143 -9.86 -18.69 11.50
CA PRO A 143 -10.76 -17.74 12.13
C PRO A 143 -10.92 -18.03 13.62
N ARG A 144 -11.18 -16.98 14.39
CA ARG A 144 -11.38 -17.09 15.84
C ARG A 144 -12.88 -17.03 16.18
N PRO A 145 -13.31 -17.74 17.22
CA PRO A 145 -14.69 -17.67 17.70
C PRO A 145 -15.15 -16.25 18.05
N ASP A 146 -14.22 -15.40 18.50
CA ASP A 146 -14.50 -14.01 18.92
C ASP A 146 -14.58 -13.01 17.76
N ALA A 147 -14.13 -13.37 16.55
CA ALA A 147 -14.11 -12.50 15.36
C ALA A 147 -15.52 -12.07 14.87
N ARG A 148 -16.57 -12.70 15.40
CA ARG A 148 -17.97 -12.43 15.04
C ARG A 148 -18.52 -11.11 15.62
N ARG A 149 -17.81 -10.45 16.56
CA ARG A 149 -18.18 -9.12 17.07
C ARG A 149 -17.51 -8.06 16.23
N ARG A 150 -18.19 -7.64 15.16
CA ARG A 150 -17.73 -6.49 14.38
C ARG A 150 -17.83 -5.21 15.19
N PRO A 151 -16.80 -4.36 15.15
CA PRO A 151 -16.95 -3.01 15.65
C PRO A 151 -18.07 -2.31 14.83
N PRO A 152 -18.90 -1.49 15.48
CA PRO A 152 -19.92 -0.73 14.78
C PRO A 152 -19.27 0.16 13.72
N SER A 153 -19.95 0.40 12.61
CA SER A 153 -19.46 1.31 11.56
C SER A 153 -19.19 2.70 12.13
N ALA A 154 -18.25 3.44 11.53
CA ALA A 154 -17.89 4.80 11.98
C ALA A 154 -19.10 5.75 12.16
N VAL A 155 -20.22 5.44 11.53
CA VAL A 155 -21.49 6.20 11.62
C VAL A 155 -22.32 5.81 12.86
N GLU A 156 -22.20 4.57 13.33
CA GLU A 156 -23.02 4.01 14.43
C GLU A 156 -22.34 4.10 15.80
N VAL A 157 -21.05 4.50 15.83
CA VAL A 157 -20.28 4.61 17.07
C VAL A 157 -20.80 5.73 17.95
N THR A 158 -21.08 5.42 19.21
CA THR A 158 -21.30 6.44 20.25
C THR A 158 -19.95 7.10 20.54
N LEU A 159 -19.89 8.42 20.39
CA LEU A 159 -18.69 9.19 20.71
C LEU A 159 -18.45 9.20 22.21
N ASP A 160 -17.19 9.09 22.62
CA ASP A 160 -16.81 9.33 24.01
C ASP A 160 -16.85 10.84 24.36
N ALA A 161 -16.67 11.16 25.63
CA ALA A 161 -16.76 12.53 26.10
C ALA A 161 -15.69 13.46 25.47
N GLU A 162 -14.52 12.92 25.10
CA GLU A 162 -13.44 13.69 24.49
C GLU A 162 -13.70 13.92 23.01
N GLN A 163 -14.14 12.89 22.30
CA GLN A 163 -14.60 12.97 20.92
C GLN A 163 -15.80 13.93 20.80
N GLN A 164 -16.78 13.82 21.70
CA GLN A 164 -17.97 14.68 21.70
C GLN A 164 -17.60 16.16 21.95
N ARG A 165 -16.69 16.45 22.88
CA ARG A 165 -16.18 17.82 23.11
C ARG A 165 -15.54 18.41 21.85
N ALA A 166 -14.78 17.61 21.10
CA ALA A 166 -14.17 18.04 19.83
C ALA A 166 -15.23 18.36 18.77
N VAL A 167 -16.30 17.57 18.69
CA VAL A 167 -17.43 17.80 17.78
C VAL A 167 -18.21 19.05 18.15
N ASP A 168 -18.37 19.34 19.44
CA ASP A 168 -19.20 20.43 19.94
C ASP A 168 -18.52 21.81 19.98
N LEU A 169 -17.23 21.89 19.65
CA LEU A 169 -16.53 23.18 19.57
C LEU A 169 -17.28 24.19 18.68
N PRO A 170 -17.22 25.52 19.00
CA PRO A 170 -17.91 26.53 18.20
C PRO A 170 -17.38 26.59 16.75
N ALA A 171 -18.22 27.06 15.82
CA ALA A 171 -17.81 27.37 14.45
C ALA A 171 -16.74 28.49 14.45
N GLY A 172 -15.95 28.57 13.37
CA GLY A 172 -14.88 29.55 13.23
C GLY A 172 -13.58 29.20 13.97
N ALA A 173 -13.57 28.12 14.77
CA ALA A 173 -12.37 27.66 15.46
C ALA A 173 -11.56 26.70 14.59
N ALA A 174 -10.23 26.85 14.61
CA ALA A 174 -9.33 25.82 14.10
C ALA A 174 -9.19 24.70 15.15
N LEU A 175 -9.37 23.45 14.72
CA LEU A 175 -9.27 22.26 15.56
C LEU A 175 -8.19 21.33 15.00
N LEU A 176 -7.29 20.88 15.86
CA LEU A 176 -6.31 19.84 15.61
C LEU A 176 -6.67 18.59 16.40
N VAL A 177 -7.01 17.50 15.70
CA VAL A 177 -7.38 16.18 16.25
C VAL A 177 -6.23 15.21 16.06
N LEU A 178 -5.61 14.78 17.13
CA LEU A 178 -4.47 13.88 17.14
C LEU A 178 -4.80 12.56 17.82
N GLY A 179 -4.02 11.54 17.53
CA GLY A 179 -4.10 10.24 18.18
C GLY A 179 -3.57 9.13 17.29
N GLU A 180 -3.35 7.97 17.87
CA GLU A 180 -2.89 6.78 17.16
C GLU A 180 -3.94 6.25 16.17
N ALA A 181 -3.59 5.20 15.41
CA ALA A 181 -4.53 4.50 14.55
C ALA A 181 -5.75 3.95 15.33
N GLY A 182 -6.93 4.01 14.74
CA GLY A 182 -8.14 3.40 15.30
C GLY A 182 -8.83 4.18 16.43
N VAL A 183 -8.32 5.37 16.84
CA VAL A 183 -8.95 6.21 17.91
C VAL A 183 -10.14 7.04 17.42
N GLY A 184 -10.48 7.00 16.12
CA GLY A 184 -11.65 7.70 15.59
C GLY A 184 -11.42 9.14 15.12
N LYS A 185 -10.20 9.55 14.74
CA LYS A 185 -9.89 10.90 14.22
C LYS A 185 -10.79 11.31 13.06
N THR A 186 -10.86 10.48 12.02
CA THR A 186 -11.74 10.70 10.85
C THR A 186 -13.20 10.78 11.26
N THR A 187 -13.65 9.92 12.19
CA THR A 187 -15.02 9.93 12.72
C THR A 187 -15.34 11.27 13.38
N VAL A 188 -14.46 11.77 14.24
CA VAL A 188 -14.62 13.07 14.89
C VAL A 188 -14.65 14.19 13.85
N ALA A 189 -13.76 14.18 12.87
CA ALA A 189 -13.69 15.20 11.83
C ALA A 189 -14.99 15.26 10.99
N LEU A 190 -15.51 14.11 10.55
CA LEU A 190 -16.74 14.02 9.75
C LEU A 190 -18.00 14.29 10.58
N ARG A 191 -18.07 13.83 11.83
CA ARG A 191 -19.18 14.15 12.76
C ARG A 191 -19.23 15.65 13.08
N ARG A 192 -18.05 16.28 13.26
CA ARG A 192 -17.97 17.73 13.44
C ARG A 192 -18.47 18.46 12.19
N LEU A 193 -18.07 18.01 10.99
CA LEU A 193 -18.56 18.57 9.73
C LEU A 193 -20.10 18.49 9.67
N ALA A 194 -20.68 17.33 10.01
CA ALA A 194 -22.13 17.12 10.03
C ALA A 194 -22.82 18.04 11.05
N ALA A 195 -22.29 18.15 12.28
CA ALA A 195 -22.82 19.05 13.29
C ALA A 195 -22.74 20.53 12.88
N LEU A 196 -21.68 20.94 12.17
CA LEU A 196 -21.56 22.30 11.62
C LEU A 196 -22.58 22.56 10.52
N ARG A 197 -22.84 21.57 9.65
CA ARG A 197 -23.87 21.66 8.61
C ARG A 197 -25.26 21.82 9.21
N GLU A 198 -25.59 21.02 10.22
CA GLU A 198 -26.87 21.09 10.93
C GLU A 198 -27.08 22.45 11.60
N ARG A 199 -26.05 22.97 12.27
CA ARG A 199 -26.12 24.30 12.94
C ARG A 199 -26.22 25.46 11.93
N HIS A 200 -25.72 25.28 10.70
CA HIS A 200 -25.79 26.31 9.66
C HIS A 200 -27.21 26.47 9.10
N GLY A 201 -28.03 25.41 9.10
CA GLY A 201 -29.38 25.40 8.55
C GLY A 201 -29.40 25.44 7.01
N ASP A 202 -30.48 25.95 6.40
CA ASP A 202 -30.73 25.88 4.96
C ASP A 202 -30.03 26.96 4.12
N GLY A 203 -29.17 27.79 4.74
CA GLY A 203 -28.42 28.83 4.02
C GLY A 203 -27.35 28.27 3.05
N PRO A 204 -26.83 29.12 2.16
CA PRO A 204 -25.71 28.75 1.29
C PRO A 204 -24.49 28.37 2.15
N TRP A 205 -23.96 27.17 1.89
CA TRP A 205 -22.87 26.59 2.63
C TRP A 205 -21.92 25.84 1.70
N SER A 206 -20.65 25.82 2.06
CA SER A 206 -19.64 25.12 1.27
C SER A 206 -18.60 24.47 2.16
N ALA A 207 -18.27 23.23 1.89
CA ALA A 207 -17.25 22.50 2.63
C ALA A 207 -16.34 21.73 1.69
N ALA A 208 -15.10 21.52 2.13
CA ALA A 208 -14.15 20.63 1.49
C ALA A 208 -13.55 19.66 2.48
N VAL A 209 -13.38 18.40 2.06
CA VAL A 209 -12.61 17.38 2.78
C VAL A 209 -11.46 16.96 1.88
N ILE A 210 -10.23 17.16 2.35
CA ILE A 210 -9.02 16.77 1.64
C ILE A 210 -8.43 15.55 2.32
N VAL A 211 -8.15 14.52 1.53
CA VAL A 211 -7.66 13.21 1.96
C VAL A 211 -6.44 12.80 1.12
N PRO A 212 -5.55 11.91 1.61
CA PRO A 212 -4.32 11.57 0.90
C PRO A 212 -4.51 10.61 -0.29
N THR A 213 -5.54 9.77 -0.30
CA THR A 213 -5.69 8.72 -1.31
C THR A 213 -7.10 8.69 -1.92
N GLU A 214 -7.19 8.18 -3.14
CA GLU A 214 -8.47 8.02 -3.85
C GLU A 214 -9.38 7.00 -3.14
N GLY A 215 -8.80 5.97 -2.51
CA GLY A 215 -9.56 5.01 -1.69
C GLY A 215 -10.23 5.69 -0.50
N LEU A 216 -9.47 6.50 0.25
CA LEU A 216 -10.04 7.25 1.39
C LEU A 216 -11.06 8.31 0.93
N ARG A 217 -10.87 8.90 -0.24
CA ARG A 217 -11.85 9.82 -0.85
C ARG A 217 -13.21 9.13 -1.04
N ARG A 218 -13.21 7.95 -1.68
CA ARG A 218 -14.46 7.18 -1.90
C ARG A 218 -15.10 6.74 -0.59
N LEU A 219 -14.29 6.29 0.38
CA LEU A 219 -14.80 5.94 1.71
C LEU A 219 -15.41 7.15 2.40
N THR A 220 -14.76 8.31 2.35
CA THR A 220 -15.25 9.56 2.96
C THR A 220 -16.57 10.01 2.33
N GLU A 221 -16.71 9.92 1.00
CA GLU A 221 -17.97 10.20 0.31
C GLU A 221 -19.11 9.29 0.80
N ALA A 222 -18.86 7.97 0.87
CA ALA A 222 -19.85 7.01 1.38
C ALA A 222 -20.21 7.26 2.86
N LEU A 223 -19.26 7.69 3.69
CA LEU A 223 -19.52 8.04 5.09
C LEU A 223 -20.36 9.33 5.21
N LEU A 224 -20.07 10.35 4.40
CA LEU A 224 -20.84 11.60 4.38
C LEU A 224 -22.28 11.37 3.90
N GLU A 225 -22.47 10.54 2.88
CA GLU A 225 -23.81 10.14 2.42
C GLU A 225 -24.61 9.47 3.56
N ARG A 226 -24.00 8.55 4.30
CA ARG A 226 -24.62 7.90 5.47
C ARG A 226 -24.90 8.86 6.63
N LEU A 227 -24.11 9.93 6.75
CA LEU A 227 -24.36 11.01 7.73
C LEU A 227 -25.41 12.02 7.25
N GLY A 228 -25.91 11.87 6.01
CA GLY A 228 -26.89 12.80 5.42
C GLY A 228 -26.30 14.18 5.10
N VAL A 229 -24.99 14.27 4.87
CA VAL A 229 -24.32 15.55 4.59
C VAL A 229 -24.04 15.68 3.10
N GLU A 230 -24.75 16.59 2.44
CA GLU A 230 -24.62 16.88 1.01
C GLU A 230 -23.82 18.16 0.76
N GLY A 231 -23.36 18.34 -0.49
CA GLY A 231 -22.70 19.57 -0.94
C GLY A 231 -21.25 19.72 -0.48
N VAL A 232 -20.61 18.65 -0.02
CA VAL A 232 -19.21 18.62 0.39
C VAL A 232 -18.33 18.23 -0.79
N GLU A 233 -17.28 19.00 -1.09
CA GLU A 233 -16.26 18.63 -2.07
C GLU A 233 -15.23 17.72 -1.41
N VAL A 234 -15.24 16.42 -1.73
CA VAL A 234 -14.24 15.45 -1.26
C VAL A 234 -13.22 15.23 -2.37
N ALA A 235 -11.94 15.48 -2.09
CA ALA A 235 -10.88 15.36 -3.09
C ALA A 235 -9.54 14.93 -2.46
N THR A 236 -8.66 14.34 -3.26
CA THR A 236 -7.23 14.32 -2.92
C THR A 236 -6.65 15.72 -3.16
N TYR A 237 -5.53 16.03 -2.46
CA TYR A 237 -4.85 17.31 -2.68
C TYR A 237 -4.53 17.52 -4.16
N ASP A 238 -4.00 16.49 -4.82
CA ASP A 238 -3.57 16.54 -6.22
C ASP A 238 -4.71 16.96 -7.15
N ARG A 239 -5.85 16.28 -7.07
CA ARG A 239 -7.05 16.61 -7.88
C ARG A 239 -7.60 17.99 -7.58
N TRP A 240 -7.62 18.39 -6.32
CA TRP A 240 -8.09 19.69 -5.89
C TRP A 240 -7.15 20.80 -6.41
N ALA A 241 -5.83 20.67 -6.23
CA ALA A 241 -4.83 21.64 -6.67
C ALA A 241 -4.77 21.76 -8.20
N ALA A 242 -4.81 20.62 -8.93
CA ALA A 242 -4.87 20.60 -10.38
C ALA A 242 -6.09 21.38 -10.93
N LYS A 243 -7.28 21.12 -10.38
CA LYS A 243 -8.51 21.81 -10.77
C LYS A 243 -8.41 23.33 -10.56
N LEU A 244 -7.79 23.77 -9.47
CA LEU A 244 -7.57 25.17 -9.17
C LEU A 244 -6.53 25.79 -10.09
N ALA A 245 -5.39 25.14 -10.28
CA ALA A 245 -4.29 25.65 -11.08
C ALA A 245 -4.68 25.82 -12.55
N ARG A 246 -5.41 24.86 -13.13
CA ARG A 246 -5.93 24.95 -14.50
C ARG A 246 -6.90 26.13 -14.71
N ARG A 247 -7.62 26.55 -13.67
CA ARG A 247 -8.49 27.74 -13.72
C ARG A 247 -7.72 29.05 -13.54
N ALA A 248 -6.67 29.03 -12.73
CA ALA A 248 -5.89 30.22 -12.41
C ALA A 248 -4.80 30.51 -13.44
N PHE A 249 -4.20 29.50 -14.04
CA PHE A 249 -3.02 29.58 -14.90
C PHE A 249 -3.26 28.84 -16.22
N HIS A 250 -3.53 29.57 -17.29
CA HIS A 250 -3.98 29.01 -18.58
C HIS A 250 -2.88 28.35 -19.43
N ASP A 251 -1.61 28.49 -19.07
CA ASP A 251 -0.47 27.93 -19.80
C ASP A 251 0.12 26.67 -19.20
N ILE A 252 -0.55 26.10 -18.20
CA ILE A 252 -0.10 24.87 -17.55
C ILE A 252 -0.54 23.66 -18.38
N PRO A 253 0.34 22.65 -18.56
CA PRO A 253 -0.03 21.40 -19.20
C PRO A 253 -1.21 20.73 -18.50
N VAL A 254 -2.08 20.09 -19.26
CA VAL A 254 -3.19 19.32 -18.72
C VAL A 254 -2.70 17.98 -18.15
N ARG A 255 -1.61 17.45 -18.72
CA ARG A 255 -1.03 16.17 -18.34
C ARG A 255 -0.03 16.35 -17.21
N GLU A 256 -0.20 15.55 -16.16
CA GLU A 256 0.73 15.42 -15.04
C GLU A 256 1.82 14.40 -15.38
N SER A 257 3.00 14.55 -14.78
CA SER A 257 4.09 13.57 -14.89
C SER A 257 3.74 12.32 -14.10
N GLU A 258 3.96 11.15 -14.69
CA GLU A 258 3.71 9.86 -14.04
C GLU A 258 4.96 9.34 -13.28
N ASP A 259 6.16 9.77 -13.72
CA ASP A 259 7.44 9.23 -13.28
C ASP A 259 8.39 10.30 -12.70
N ALA A 260 7.86 11.28 -11.97
CA ALA A 260 8.72 12.28 -11.32
C ALA A 260 9.73 11.58 -10.37
N PRO A 261 11.05 11.87 -10.50
CA PRO A 261 12.06 11.25 -9.65
C PRO A 261 11.82 11.58 -8.17
N PRO A 262 11.97 10.63 -7.23
CA PRO A 262 11.75 10.87 -5.80
C PRO A 262 12.56 12.04 -5.23
N GLY A 263 13.79 12.29 -5.74
CA GLY A 263 14.60 13.45 -5.37
C GLY A 263 14.00 14.77 -5.84
N ALA A 264 13.34 14.78 -7.02
CA ALA A 264 12.66 15.97 -7.53
C ALA A 264 11.42 16.28 -6.67
N ILE A 265 10.60 15.29 -6.38
CA ILE A 265 9.44 15.41 -5.50
C ILE A 265 9.87 15.95 -4.12
N ARG A 266 10.89 15.35 -3.51
CA ARG A 266 11.41 15.76 -2.19
C ARG A 266 11.84 17.23 -2.18
N LEU A 267 12.62 17.68 -3.16
CA LEU A 267 13.10 19.06 -3.23
C LEU A 267 11.93 20.04 -3.44
N LYS A 268 11.01 19.74 -4.36
CA LYS A 268 9.85 20.60 -4.66
C LYS A 268 8.90 20.74 -3.46
N ARG A 269 8.79 19.73 -2.63
CA ARG A 269 7.96 19.72 -1.42
C ARG A 269 8.69 20.24 -0.17
N HIS A 270 10.02 20.38 -0.22
CA HIS A 270 10.80 20.74 0.95
C HIS A 270 10.58 22.19 1.40
N ARG A 271 10.57 22.40 2.71
CA ARG A 271 10.40 23.74 3.34
C ARG A 271 11.41 24.77 2.85
N ALA A 272 12.66 24.37 2.62
CA ALA A 272 13.72 25.25 2.14
C ALA A 272 13.39 25.88 0.77
N LEU A 273 12.59 25.23 -0.09
CA LEU A 273 12.12 25.84 -1.33
C LEU A 273 11.25 27.08 -1.03
N ALA A 274 10.33 26.98 -0.06
CA ALA A 274 9.48 28.10 0.33
C ALA A 274 10.29 29.33 0.82
N GLU A 275 11.49 29.13 1.35
CA GLU A 275 12.39 30.19 1.78
C GLU A 275 13.16 30.83 0.62
N VAL A 276 13.31 30.12 -0.50
CA VAL A 276 13.97 30.62 -1.72
C VAL A 276 13.00 31.38 -2.60
N LEU A 277 11.70 31.01 -2.60
CA LEU A 277 10.68 31.62 -3.47
C LEU A 277 10.55 33.15 -3.37
N PRO A 278 10.71 33.82 -2.20
CA PRO A 278 10.66 35.29 -2.15
C PRO A 278 11.73 35.97 -3.01
N ALA A 279 12.96 35.41 -3.00
CA ALA A 279 14.05 35.94 -3.84
C ALA A 279 13.79 35.68 -5.33
N PHE A 280 13.25 34.53 -5.70
CA PHE A 280 12.85 34.22 -7.06
C PHE A 280 11.68 35.10 -7.53
N ALA A 281 10.66 35.28 -6.72
CA ALA A 281 9.49 36.08 -7.04
C ALA A 281 9.80 37.57 -7.24
N ALA A 282 10.90 38.08 -6.67
CA ALA A 282 11.39 39.43 -6.89
C ALA A 282 11.92 39.66 -8.31
N LEU A 283 12.26 38.59 -9.04
CA LEU A 283 12.63 38.70 -10.46
C LEU A 283 11.39 39.02 -11.32
N PRO A 284 11.57 39.70 -12.47
CA PRO A 284 10.51 39.87 -13.45
C PRO A 284 9.92 38.50 -13.85
N PRO A 285 8.62 38.44 -14.15
CA PRO A 285 8.02 37.22 -14.69
C PRO A 285 8.68 36.83 -16.02
N ALA A 286 8.83 35.53 -16.26
CA ALA A 286 9.38 35.01 -17.51
C ALA A 286 8.48 35.31 -18.73
N ASP A 287 7.18 35.55 -18.53
CA ASP A 287 6.26 36.12 -19.49
C ASP A 287 5.77 37.49 -18.94
N PRO A 288 6.13 38.61 -19.57
CA PRO A 288 5.70 39.96 -19.12
C PRO A 288 4.18 40.15 -19.09
N LYS A 289 3.42 39.36 -19.83
CA LYS A 289 1.95 39.43 -19.89
C LYS A 289 1.27 38.73 -18.72
N ARG A 290 2.01 38.00 -17.89
CA ARG A 290 1.50 37.18 -16.78
C ARG A 290 2.30 37.47 -15.52
N ARG A 291 1.69 37.24 -14.34
CA ARG A 291 2.42 37.31 -13.09
C ARG A 291 3.25 36.07 -12.86
N VAL A 292 2.72 34.92 -13.26
CA VAL A 292 3.38 33.60 -13.14
C VAL A 292 2.81 32.65 -14.20
N GLY A 293 3.61 31.72 -14.65
CA GLY A 293 3.19 30.66 -15.55
C GLY A 293 4.23 29.56 -15.69
N ARG A 294 4.01 28.67 -16.65
CA ARG A 294 4.87 27.50 -16.91
C ARG A 294 6.35 27.91 -17.12
N ARG A 295 6.60 29.02 -17.78
CA ARG A 295 7.99 29.51 -18.03
C ARG A 295 8.71 29.89 -16.75
N ASP A 296 7.99 30.34 -15.70
CA ASP A 296 8.60 30.62 -14.41
C ASP A 296 9.03 29.33 -13.69
N LEU A 297 8.25 28.24 -13.80
CA LEU A 297 8.68 26.93 -13.29
C LEU A 297 9.94 26.43 -14.01
N HIS A 298 10.00 26.58 -15.35
CA HIS A 298 11.19 26.24 -16.11
C HIS A 298 12.42 27.05 -15.68
N HIS A 299 12.25 28.35 -15.43
CA HIS A 299 13.32 29.20 -14.94
C HIS A 299 13.76 28.85 -13.52
N LEU A 300 12.80 28.53 -12.63
CA LEU A 300 13.11 28.14 -11.25
C LEU A 300 13.81 26.77 -11.15
N PHE A 301 13.26 25.76 -11.79
CA PHE A 301 13.71 24.37 -11.66
C PHE A 301 14.72 23.94 -12.72
N GLY A 302 14.75 24.61 -13.85
CA GLY A 302 15.73 24.42 -14.92
C GLY A 302 17.05 25.18 -14.71
N ASP A 303 17.10 26.15 -13.80
CA ASP A 303 18.33 26.82 -13.40
C ASP A 303 18.88 26.23 -12.10
N ARG A 304 20.00 25.53 -12.22
CA ARG A 304 20.65 24.85 -11.10
C ARG A 304 21.02 25.79 -9.94
N ALA A 305 21.34 27.07 -10.24
CA ALA A 305 21.69 28.05 -9.21
C ALA A 305 20.56 28.29 -8.20
N TRP A 306 19.29 28.15 -8.60
CA TRP A 306 18.16 28.22 -7.66
C TRP A 306 18.07 26.97 -6.79
N MET A 307 18.29 25.80 -7.37
CA MET A 307 18.26 24.53 -6.63
C MET A 307 19.42 24.41 -5.63
N ASP A 308 20.61 24.91 -6.01
CA ASP A 308 21.76 24.97 -5.09
C ASP A 308 21.48 25.87 -3.87
N LYS A 309 20.66 26.94 -4.02
CA LYS A 309 20.22 27.76 -2.89
C LYS A 309 19.26 27.01 -1.96
N VAL A 310 18.48 26.07 -2.48
CA VAL A 310 17.62 25.19 -1.64
C VAL A 310 18.51 24.22 -0.86
N VAL A 311 19.43 23.54 -1.54
CA VAL A 311 20.37 22.60 -0.93
C VAL A 311 21.22 23.26 0.17
N ALA A 312 21.67 24.51 -0.03
CA ALA A 312 22.44 25.23 0.96
C ALA A 312 21.69 25.54 2.28
N ARG A 313 20.40 25.29 2.36
CA ARG A 313 19.55 25.58 3.56
C ARG A 313 19.20 24.36 4.40
N THR A 314 19.55 23.17 3.94
CA THR A 314 19.14 21.94 4.62
C THR A 314 20.07 20.79 4.23
N ASP A 315 20.29 19.87 5.17
CA ASP A 315 21.01 18.62 4.94
C ASP A 315 20.07 17.49 4.43
N GLU A 316 18.77 17.72 4.39
CA GLU A 316 17.76 16.73 3.99
C GLU A 316 17.61 16.59 2.48
N VAL A 317 18.07 17.61 1.72
CA VAL A 317 18.06 17.65 0.25
C VAL A 317 19.50 17.79 -0.25
N THR A 318 19.87 16.95 -1.21
CA THR A 318 21.25 16.85 -1.69
C THR A 318 21.47 17.53 -3.04
N ALA A 319 22.74 17.73 -3.41
CA ALA A 319 23.10 18.18 -4.76
C ALA A 319 22.66 17.19 -5.85
N HIS A 320 22.50 15.89 -5.50
CA HIS A 320 21.94 14.88 -6.39
C HIS A 320 20.44 15.12 -6.65
N ASP A 321 19.68 15.46 -5.61
CA ASP A 321 18.26 15.80 -5.75
C ASP A 321 18.09 17.05 -6.63
N ALA A 322 18.93 18.07 -6.44
CA ALA A 322 18.96 19.27 -7.30
C ALA A 322 19.25 18.93 -8.77
N ALA A 323 20.19 18.03 -9.03
CA ALA A 323 20.47 17.56 -10.40
C ALA A 323 19.25 16.81 -10.98
N ARG A 324 18.57 15.97 -10.21
CA ARG A 324 17.35 15.27 -10.63
C ARG A 324 16.21 16.21 -10.99
N VAL A 325 16.00 17.27 -10.19
CA VAL A 325 15.01 18.33 -10.53
C VAL A 325 15.34 18.95 -11.86
N HIS A 326 16.58 19.37 -12.07
CA HIS A 326 17.03 20.01 -13.31
C HIS A 326 16.82 19.11 -14.53
N ASP A 327 17.27 17.84 -14.46
CA ASP A 327 17.16 16.91 -15.58
C ASP A 327 15.71 16.55 -15.89
N HIS A 328 14.89 16.34 -14.85
CA HIS A 328 13.45 16.08 -15.01
C HIS A 328 12.74 17.29 -15.65
N THR A 329 13.02 18.50 -15.15
CA THR A 329 12.46 19.73 -15.71
C THR A 329 12.82 19.88 -17.20
N ARG A 330 14.04 19.57 -17.60
CA ARG A 330 14.42 19.60 -19.00
C ARG A 330 13.55 18.70 -19.86
N VAL A 331 13.27 17.47 -19.40
CA VAL A 331 12.38 16.53 -20.12
C VAL A 331 10.96 17.07 -20.20
N GLN A 332 10.41 17.61 -19.11
CA GLN A 332 9.06 18.20 -19.09
C GLN A 332 8.88 19.35 -20.09
N TYR A 333 9.95 20.11 -20.38
CA TYR A 333 9.91 21.26 -21.29
C TYR A 333 10.39 20.94 -22.71
N MET A 334 10.78 19.70 -22.98
CA MET A 334 11.08 19.25 -24.36
C MET A 334 9.84 19.31 -25.23
N GLU A 335 10.04 19.59 -26.53
CA GLU A 335 9.01 19.37 -27.53
C GLU A 335 8.80 17.87 -27.71
N THR A 336 7.56 17.46 -27.87
CA THR A 336 7.27 16.07 -28.20
C THR A 336 7.73 15.78 -29.63
N THR A 337 8.02 14.52 -29.93
CA THR A 337 8.38 14.13 -31.28
C THR A 337 7.25 14.41 -32.29
N GLU A 338 5.98 14.37 -31.82
CA GLU A 338 4.82 14.79 -32.63
C GLU A 338 4.89 16.27 -33.02
N ASP A 339 5.37 17.15 -32.14
CA ASP A 339 5.55 18.55 -32.45
C ASP A 339 6.71 18.82 -33.42
N SER A 340 7.79 18.03 -33.28
CA SER A 340 8.99 18.16 -34.10
C SER A 340 8.81 17.60 -35.52
N PHE A 341 8.01 16.54 -35.70
CA PHE A 341 7.86 15.85 -36.98
C PHE A 341 6.45 15.97 -37.60
N GLY A 342 5.46 16.47 -36.86
CA GLY A 342 4.10 16.71 -37.35
C GLY A 342 3.45 15.50 -38.00
N ALA A 343 2.92 15.69 -39.22
CA ALA A 343 2.23 14.64 -39.97
C ALA A 343 3.15 13.50 -40.49
N GLY A 344 4.47 13.62 -40.33
CA GLY A 344 5.45 12.58 -40.74
C GLY A 344 5.70 11.48 -39.71
N VAL A 345 4.97 11.47 -38.59
CA VAL A 345 5.13 10.47 -37.53
C VAL A 345 4.11 9.34 -37.69
N ASP A 346 4.58 8.12 -37.83
CA ASP A 346 3.74 6.93 -37.69
C ASP A 346 3.50 6.62 -36.20
N ARG A 347 2.34 7.02 -35.70
CA ARG A 347 1.94 6.84 -34.29
C ARG A 347 1.86 5.37 -33.88
N GLY A 348 1.64 4.45 -34.81
CA GLY A 348 1.56 3.01 -34.53
C GLY A 348 2.93 2.34 -34.36
N ARG A 349 3.99 2.97 -34.93
CA ARG A 349 5.35 2.42 -34.93
C ARG A 349 6.35 3.27 -34.17
N LEU A 350 5.95 4.43 -33.70
CA LEU A 350 6.85 5.41 -33.09
C LEU A 350 8.12 5.63 -33.95
N ALA A 351 7.89 5.84 -35.25
CA ALA A 351 8.94 6.06 -36.23
C ALA A 351 8.62 7.25 -37.11
N THR A 352 9.66 7.93 -37.60
CA THR A 352 9.53 8.96 -38.64
C THR A 352 9.18 8.31 -39.99
N ALA A 353 8.70 9.10 -40.97
CA ALA A 353 8.36 8.61 -42.30
C ALA A 353 9.55 7.96 -43.03
N ASP A 354 10.80 8.28 -42.68
CA ASP A 354 12.04 7.67 -43.16
C ASP A 354 12.47 6.43 -42.32
N GLY A 355 11.61 5.98 -41.37
CA GLY A 355 11.81 4.73 -40.64
C GLY A 355 12.76 4.83 -39.44
N ARG A 356 13.18 6.03 -39.01
CA ARG A 356 14.00 6.20 -37.83
C ARG A 356 13.15 6.04 -36.57
N SER A 357 13.66 5.25 -35.60
CA SER A 357 13.04 5.14 -34.30
C SER A 357 13.01 6.52 -33.61
N ILE A 358 11.84 6.91 -33.12
CA ILE A 358 11.62 8.18 -32.43
C ILE A 358 12.13 8.12 -30.99
N ASP A 359 12.48 6.95 -30.51
CA ASP A 359 12.76 6.66 -29.11
C ASP A 359 14.23 6.81 -28.69
N ALA A 360 15.04 7.49 -29.47
CA ALA A 360 16.44 7.67 -29.14
C ALA A 360 16.61 8.71 -28.00
N GLY A 361 16.10 8.44 -26.81
CA GLY A 361 16.55 9.05 -25.56
C GLY A 361 15.61 10.03 -24.85
N THR A 362 14.41 10.32 -25.36
CA THR A 362 13.43 11.13 -24.65
C THR A 362 12.30 10.23 -24.16
N ARG A 363 12.08 10.15 -22.85
CA ARG A 363 10.88 9.50 -22.32
C ARG A 363 9.67 10.33 -22.78
N TYR A 364 8.99 9.84 -23.81
CA TYR A 364 7.80 10.45 -24.39
C TYR A 364 6.70 10.74 -23.34
N GLY A 365 6.67 9.91 -22.28
CA GLY A 365 5.77 10.03 -21.16
C GLY A 365 5.84 11.38 -20.43
N ASP A 366 7.01 11.97 -20.25
CA ASP A 366 7.18 13.15 -19.39
C ASP A 366 7.29 14.48 -20.14
N ALA A 367 7.35 14.47 -21.48
CA ALA A 367 7.34 15.70 -22.26
C ALA A 367 5.99 16.44 -22.16
N LYS A 368 6.00 17.76 -22.04
CA LYS A 368 4.81 18.61 -21.87
C LYS A 368 3.93 18.23 -20.66
N THR A 369 4.56 17.87 -19.57
CA THR A 369 3.89 17.58 -18.30
C THR A 369 4.14 18.70 -17.27
N VAL A 370 3.47 18.59 -16.15
CA VAL A 370 3.65 19.38 -14.93
C VAL A 370 3.61 18.41 -13.75
N ASP A 371 4.39 18.66 -12.72
CA ASP A 371 4.30 17.86 -11.49
C ASP A 371 3.19 18.43 -10.58
N VAL A 372 2.60 17.56 -9.78
CA VAL A 372 1.57 17.95 -8.81
C VAL A 372 2.12 19.00 -7.82
N GLU A 373 3.36 18.85 -7.43
CA GLU A 373 4.08 19.74 -6.51
C GLU A 373 4.21 21.17 -7.07
N ASP A 374 4.24 21.32 -8.38
CA ASP A 374 4.37 22.61 -9.05
C ASP A 374 3.15 23.52 -8.83
N TYR A 375 1.98 22.95 -8.56
CA TYR A 375 0.76 23.73 -8.33
C TYR A 375 0.89 24.66 -7.11
N ALA A 376 1.35 24.13 -5.97
CA ALA A 376 1.55 24.97 -4.78
C ALA A 376 2.62 26.04 -5.00
N VAL A 377 3.68 25.71 -5.73
CA VAL A 377 4.76 26.66 -6.11
C VAL A 377 4.23 27.81 -6.94
N LEU A 378 3.42 27.54 -7.97
CA LEU A 378 2.79 28.56 -8.82
C LEU A 378 1.94 29.53 -7.99
N PHE A 379 1.07 29.02 -7.14
CA PHE A 379 0.22 29.84 -6.26
C PHE A 379 1.04 30.67 -5.28
N GLU A 380 2.17 30.16 -4.81
CA GLU A 380 3.03 30.91 -3.88
C GLU A 380 3.80 32.02 -4.61
N ILE A 381 4.36 31.76 -5.79
CA ILE A 381 5.01 32.79 -6.61
C ILE A 381 4.00 33.91 -7.00
N ASP A 382 2.79 33.53 -7.44
CA ASP A 382 1.73 34.47 -7.74
C ASP A 382 1.39 35.35 -6.53
N ARG A 383 1.25 34.75 -5.35
CA ARG A 383 0.97 35.47 -4.10
C ARG A 383 2.06 36.50 -3.75
N LEU A 384 3.31 36.09 -3.86
CA LEU A 384 4.45 36.94 -3.56
C LEU A 384 4.53 38.14 -4.53
N ARG A 385 4.37 37.87 -5.84
CA ARG A 385 4.38 38.93 -6.87
C ARG A 385 3.17 39.86 -6.79
N ALA A 386 1.98 39.31 -6.49
CA ALA A 386 0.78 40.10 -6.28
C ALA A 386 0.94 41.06 -5.10
N LYS A 387 1.48 40.53 -3.96
CA LYS A 387 1.77 41.33 -2.77
C LYS A 387 2.74 42.51 -3.10
N ALA A 388 3.80 42.22 -3.83
CA ALA A 388 4.78 43.24 -4.24
C ALA A 388 4.19 44.33 -5.13
N ARG A 389 3.16 43.98 -5.92
CA ARG A 389 2.45 44.93 -6.83
C ARG A 389 1.22 45.58 -6.20
N GLY A 390 0.84 45.22 -4.97
CA GLY A 390 -0.43 45.68 -4.36
C GLY A 390 -1.68 45.12 -5.05
N GLU A 391 -1.55 44.01 -5.77
CA GLU A 391 -2.61 43.32 -6.50
C GLU A 391 -3.22 42.16 -5.69
N ARG A 392 -4.39 41.69 -6.11
CA ARG A 392 -4.99 40.47 -5.54
C ARG A 392 -4.36 39.22 -6.17
N PRO A 393 -3.87 38.25 -5.38
CA PRO A 393 -3.35 37.01 -5.92
C PRO A 393 -4.49 36.13 -6.45
N ALA A 394 -4.12 35.13 -7.26
CA ALA A 394 -4.99 34.00 -7.55
C ALA A 394 -5.36 33.29 -6.24
N MET A 395 -6.65 33.15 -6.01
CA MET A 395 -7.17 32.56 -4.77
C MET A 395 -7.88 31.24 -5.06
N PRO A 396 -7.69 30.25 -4.20
CA PRO A 396 -8.55 29.08 -4.23
C PRO A 396 -10.01 29.47 -3.90
N ARG A 397 -10.95 28.59 -4.31
CA ARG A 397 -12.32 28.67 -3.81
C ARG A 397 -12.28 28.65 -2.28
N ARG A 398 -13.07 29.50 -1.66
CA ARG A 398 -13.20 29.52 -0.19
C ARG A 398 -14.35 28.65 0.25
N TYR A 399 -14.15 27.98 1.37
CA TYR A 399 -15.11 27.10 2.02
C TYR A 399 -15.38 27.55 3.45
N ASP A 400 -16.62 27.42 3.89
CA ASP A 400 -17.02 27.69 5.27
C ASP A 400 -16.43 26.67 6.25
N VAL A 401 -16.20 25.43 5.75
CA VAL A 401 -15.54 24.38 6.50
C VAL A 401 -14.51 23.68 5.61
N VAL A 402 -13.28 23.54 6.10
CA VAL A 402 -12.23 22.72 5.50
C VAL A 402 -11.81 21.65 6.49
N VAL A 403 -11.85 20.40 6.06
CA VAL A 403 -11.36 19.24 6.80
C VAL A 403 -10.15 18.68 6.07
N LEU A 404 -9.06 18.52 6.80
CA LEU A 404 -7.83 17.85 6.31
C LEU A 404 -7.65 16.57 7.11
N ASP A 405 -7.78 15.42 6.48
CA ASP A 405 -7.54 14.12 7.12
C ASP A 405 -6.18 13.56 6.69
N GLU A 406 -5.51 12.85 7.59
CA GLU A 406 -4.13 12.34 7.42
C GLU A 406 -3.15 13.46 6.97
N SER A 407 -3.29 14.64 7.54
CA SER A 407 -2.62 15.87 7.09
C SER A 407 -1.09 15.87 7.26
N GLN A 408 -0.49 14.90 7.96
CA GLN A 408 0.96 14.67 8.00
C GLN A 408 1.56 14.30 6.62
N GLU A 409 0.73 14.02 5.62
CA GLU A 409 1.15 13.75 4.25
C GLU A 409 1.23 15.00 3.37
N LEU A 410 0.85 16.17 3.89
CA LEU A 410 0.83 17.43 3.16
C LEU A 410 2.12 18.23 3.40
N ALA A 411 2.67 18.76 2.31
CA ALA A 411 3.88 19.58 2.32
C ALA A 411 3.61 21.03 2.74
N PRO A 412 4.63 21.79 3.20
CA PRO A 412 4.45 23.16 3.70
C PRO A 412 3.76 24.11 2.74
N LEU A 413 4.09 24.09 1.43
CA LEU A 413 3.44 24.95 0.43
C LEU A 413 2.00 24.52 0.14
N GLU A 414 1.72 23.23 0.20
CA GLU A 414 0.38 22.66 0.05
C GLU A 414 -0.52 23.10 1.22
N LEU A 415 -0.01 23.01 2.45
CA LEU A 415 -0.71 23.51 3.65
C LEU A 415 -1.00 25.02 3.55
N ARG A 416 -0.05 25.84 3.07
CA ARG A 416 -0.25 27.28 2.85
C ARG A 416 -1.34 27.57 1.81
N LEU A 417 -1.43 26.77 0.78
CA LEU A 417 -2.47 26.89 -0.24
C LEU A 417 -3.84 26.51 0.32
N LEU A 418 -3.93 25.38 1.06
CA LEU A 418 -5.15 24.91 1.70
C LEU A 418 -5.65 25.89 2.79
N GLY A 419 -4.76 26.48 3.58
CA GLY A 419 -5.14 27.48 4.57
C GLY A 419 -5.83 28.71 3.96
N ARG A 420 -5.46 29.07 2.72
CA ARG A 420 -6.12 30.17 1.97
C ARG A 420 -7.51 29.80 1.45
N ALA A 421 -7.84 28.52 1.41
CA ALA A 421 -9.16 28.03 1.04
C ALA A 421 -10.19 28.14 2.17
N VAL A 422 -9.77 28.38 3.39
CA VAL A 422 -10.68 28.65 4.53
C VAL A 422 -11.26 30.07 4.39
N ALA A 423 -12.58 30.19 4.44
CA ALA A 423 -13.25 31.48 4.39
C ALA A 423 -12.93 32.32 5.67
N PRO A 424 -12.97 33.65 5.62
CA PRO A 424 -12.90 34.47 6.83
C PRO A 424 -14.01 34.07 7.81
N GLY A 425 -13.63 33.68 9.04
CA GLY A 425 -14.58 33.14 10.02
C GLY A 425 -14.98 31.68 9.79
N GLY A 426 -14.42 31.04 8.77
CA GLY A 426 -14.63 29.61 8.49
C GLY A 426 -13.95 28.70 9.52
N THR A 427 -14.34 27.45 9.50
CA THR A 427 -13.81 26.40 10.41
C THR A 427 -12.77 25.56 9.70
N LEU A 428 -11.64 25.33 10.36
CA LEU A 428 -10.60 24.39 9.91
C LEU A 428 -10.54 23.20 10.88
N VAL A 429 -10.62 21.99 10.35
CA VAL A 429 -10.44 20.76 11.11
C VAL A 429 -9.25 20.01 10.50
N VAL A 430 -8.25 19.73 11.30
CA VAL A 430 -7.03 19.01 10.90
C VAL A 430 -6.95 17.74 11.71
N ALA A 431 -6.92 16.60 11.06
CA ALA A 431 -6.77 15.30 11.69
C ALA A 431 -5.49 14.63 11.21
N GLY A 432 -4.77 13.95 12.11
CA GLY A 432 -3.55 13.27 11.71
C GLY A 432 -2.87 12.46 12.82
N ASP A 433 -1.85 11.72 12.36
CA ASP A 433 -0.99 10.87 13.18
C ASP A 433 0.43 10.92 12.61
N ALA A 434 1.36 11.53 13.35
CA ALA A 434 2.76 11.63 12.92
C ALA A 434 3.41 10.25 12.70
N GLY A 435 2.99 9.23 13.45
CA GLY A 435 3.47 7.85 13.29
C GLY A 435 3.05 7.19 11.97
N GLN A 436 1.98 7.67 11.33
CA GLN A 436 1.47 7.16 10.06
C GLN A 436 2.04 7.87 8.83
N GLN A 437 2.98 8.78 8.97
CA GLN A 437 3.65 9.41 7.82
C GLN A 437 4.48 8.38 7.06
N VAL A 438 4.05 8.01 5.87
CA VAL A 438 4.77 7.09 4.96
C VAL A 438 5.51 7.85 3.88
N ASP A 439 4.95 8.95 3.40
CA ASP A 439 5.58 9.77 2.37
C ASP A 439 6.63 10.69 2.99
N ALA A 440 7.90 10.26 2.94
CA ALA A 440 9.03 11.05 3.43
C ALA A 440 9.21 12.38 2.67
N THR A 441 8.60 12.54 1.47
CA THR A 441 8.71 13.77 0.69
C THR A 441 7.81 14.89 1.22
N ALA A 442 6.81 14.59 2.07
CA ALA A 442 5.93 15.58 2.69
C ALA A 442 6.66 16.56 3.63
N CYS A 443 7.87 16.21 4.07
CA CYS A 443 8.70 17.04 4.97
C CYS A 443 7.96 17.50 6.23
N PHE A 444 7.13 16.62 6.79
CA PHE A 444 6.45 16.87 8.06
C PHE A 444 7.47 16.99 9.20
N THR A 445 7.41 18.07 9.96
CA THR A 445 8.27 18.31 11.14
C THR A 445 7.50 18.15 12.45
N ASP A 446 6.48 18.95 12.63
CA ASP A 446 5.60 18.95 13.81
C ASP A 446 4.25 19.63 13.51
N TRP A 447 3.29 19.37 14.39
CA TRP A 447 1.92 19.87 14.23
C TRP A 447 1.79 21.38 14.38
N GLU A 448 2.57 22.01 15.26
CA GLU A 448 2.54 23.46 15.48
C GLU A 448 3.02 24.20 14.22
N THR A 449 4.03 23.64 13.56
CA THR A 449 4.55 24.16 12.30
C THR A 449 3.53 23.98 11.17
N SER A 450 2.88 22.81 11.08
CA SER A 450 1.82 22.57 10.09
C SER A 450 0.63 23.50 10.29
N MET A 451 0.19 23.73 11.52
CA MET A 451 -0.89 24.66 11.81
C MET A 451 -0.50 26.12 11.50
N ARG A 452 0.77 26.52 11.68
CA ARG A 452 1.27 27.82 11.26
C ARG A 452 1.25 27.98 9.74
N ASP A 453 1.66 26.98 8.99
CA ASP A 453 1.62 27.00 7.51
C ASP A 453 0.18 27.10 7.00
N LEU A 454 -0.79 26.48 7.67
CA LEU A 454 -2.22 26.64 7.43
C LEU A 454 -2.77 28.02 7.80
N GLY A 455 -1.97 28.89 8.45
CA GLY A 455 -2.44 30.19 8.96
C GLY A 455 -3.28 30.07 10.24
N ALA A 456 -3.29 28.93 10.90
CA ALA A 456 -4.07 28.59 12.09
C ALA A 456 -3.19 28.44 13.35
N ALA A 457 -2.26 29.37 13.56
CA ALA A 457 -1.37 29.37 14.73
C ALA A 457 -2.13 29.35 16.09
N ARG A 458 -3.35 29.90 16.11
CA ARG A 458 -4.27 29.75 17.24
C ARG A 458 -5.26 28.66 16.91
N HIS A 459 -5.22 27.55 17.62
CA HIS A 459 -6.09 26.40 17.41
C HIS A 459 -6.38 25.68 18.73
N THR A 460 -7.44 24.91 18.75
CA THR A 460 -7.72 23.96 19.84
C THR A 460 -7.13 22.63 19.47
N ARG A 461 -6.35 22.03 20.38
CA ARG A 461 -5.78 20.69 20.21
C ARG A 461 -6.57 19.70 21.07
N VAL A 462 -6.98 18.59 20.45
CA VAL A 462 -7.60 17.43 21.10
C VAL A 462 -6.78 16.21 20.76
N THR A 463 -6.37 15.44 21.77
CA THR A 463 -5.61 14.20 21.58
C THR A 463 -6.47 13.04 22.04
N LEU A 464 -6.90 12.18 21.11
CA LEU A 464 -7.72 11.01 21.39
C LEU A 464 -6.81 9.87 21.86
N ALA A 465 -7.12 9.27 23.00
CA ALA A 465 -6.27 8.27 23.63
C ALA A 465 -6.81 6.83 23.47
N THR A 466 -8.13 6.64 23.36
CA THR A 466 -8.75 5.33 23.39
C THR A 466 -8.92 4.76 21.99
N SER A 467 -8.26 3.65 21.70
CA SER A 467 -8.50 2.87 20.49
C SER A 467 -9.71 1.95 20.70
N TYR A 468 -10.75 2.15 19.90
CA TYR A 468 -11.99 1.37 19.97
C TYR A 468 -12.05 0.25 18.92
N ARG A 469 -11.10 0.23 18.01
CA ARG A 469 -11.22 -0.52 16.78
C ARG A 469 -10.22 -1.67 16.67
N CYS A 470 -8.95 -1.43 16.93
CA CYS A 470 -7.92 -2.45 16.82
C CYS A 470 -7.86 -3.30 18.07
N HIS A 471 -7.62 -4.61 17.89
CA HIS A 471 -7.35 -5.48 19.03
C HIS A 471 -6.13 -4.99 19.83
N PRO A 472 -6.14 -5.07 21.19
CA PRO A 472 -5.04 -4.55 22.01
C PRO A 472 -3.65 -5.08 21.62
N ASP A 473 -3.51 -6.37 21.26
CA ASP A 473 -2.23 -6.95 20.86
C ASP A 473 -1.75 -6.43 19.50
N VAL A 474 -2.66 -6.16 18.56
CA VAL A 474 -2.34 -5.51 17.28
C VAL A 474 -1.83 -4.09 17.53
N THR A 475 -2.49 -3.36 18.42
CA THR A 475 -2.08 -2.01 18.82
C THR A 475 -0.72 -2.03 19.54
N ALA A 476 -0.50 -3.00 20.45
CA ALA A 476 0.77 -3.16 21.14
C ALA A 476 1.92 -3.48 20.18
N LEU A 477 1.70 -4.37 19.21
CA LEU A 477 2.68 -4.66 18.16
C LEU A 477 2.95 -3.42 17.29
N ALA A 478 1.91 -2.68 16.91
CA ALA A 478 2.07 -1.46 16.15
C ALA A 478 2.95 -0.42 16.89
N ARG A 479 2.73 -0.23 18.19
CA ARG A 479 3.57 0.63 19.03
C ARG A 479 5.02 0.17 19.08
N HIS A 480 5.25 -1.14 19.27
CA HIS A 480 6.60 -1.72 19.25
C HIS A 480 7.30 -1.51 17.91
N VAL A 481 6.58 -1.71 16.79
CA VAL A 481 7.09 -1.42 15.45
C VAL A 481 7.48 0.04 15.31
N LEU A 482 6.70 0.97 15.83
CA LEU A 482 6.95 2.40 15.72
C LEU A 482 8.09 2.86 16.64
N ASP A 483 8.11 2.37 17.87
CA ASP A 483 9.11 2.69 18.90
C ASP A 483 9.68 1.40 19.50
N PRO A 484 10.98 1.06 19.23
CA PRO A 484 11.62 -0.12 19.79
C PRO A 484 11.75 -0.13 21.32
N ALA A 485 11.64 1.06 21.97
CA ALA A 485 11.64 1.13 23.43
C ALA A 485 10.30 0.64 24.03
N SER A 486 9.23 0.60 23.23
CA SER A 486 7.97 0.00 23.64
C SER A 486 8.12 -1.53 23.71
N PRO A 487 7.62 -2.19 24.76
CA PRO A 487 7.76 -3.64 24.89
C PRO A 487 7.04 -4.38 23.76
N ALA A 488 7.65 -5.41 23.23
CA ALA A 488 6.97 -6.31 22.30
C ALA A 488 5.82 -7.03 23.03
N PRO A 489 4.64 -7.19 22.41
CA PRO A 489 3.53 -7.90 23.02
C PRO A 489 3.87 -9.38 23.20
N ALA A 490 3.43 -9.99 24.32
CA ALA A 490 3.50 -11.42 24.53
C ALA A 490 2.39 -12.11 23.74
N LEU A 491 2.69 -12.53 22.51
CA LEU A 491 1.72 -13.12 21.59
C LEU A 491 1.54 -14.61 21.84
N GLY A 492 0.30 -15.05 22.02
CA GLY A 492 -0.03 -16.47 22.09
C GLY A 492 -0.23 -17.08 20.69
N PRO A 493 -0.13 -18.43 20.58
CA PRO A 493 -0.27 -19.13 19.29
C PRO A 493 -1.64 -18.90 18.64
N ASP A 494 -2.69 -18.70 19.45
CA ASP A 494 -4.05 -18.40 18.98
C ASP A 494 -4.38 -16.90 19.05
N GLY A 495 -3.36 -16.03 19.14
CA GLY A 495 -3.49 -14.58 19.25
C GLY A 495 -4.04 -13.92 17.99
N PRO A 496 -4.43 -12.62 18.08
CA PRO A 496 -4.87 -11.83 16.92
C PRO A 496 -3.70 -11.49 15.98
N VAL A 497 -2.48 -11.78 16.38
CA VAL A 497 -1.27 -11.63 15.58
C VAL A 497 -0.70 -13.00 15.27
N GLY A 498 -0.53 -13.32 13.99
CA GLY A 498 0.01 -14.58 13.51
C GLY A 498 1.29 -14.38 12.69
N PHE A 499 2.17 -15.41 12.70
CA PHE A 499 3.40 -15.43 11.93
C PHE A 499 3.49 -16.70 11.09
N LEU A 500 3.85 -16.56 9.81
CA LEU A 500 3.98 -17.65 8.86
C LEU A 500 5.32 -17.54 8.12
N ALA A 501 6.26 -18.39 8.46
CA ALA A 501 7.52 -18.53 7.74
C ALA A 501 7.41 -19.66 6.72
N CYS A 502 7.75 -19.41 5.47
CA CYS A 502 7.68 -20.38 4.39
C CYS A 502 9.05 -20.57 3.73
N GLU A 503 9.33 -21.78 3.25
CA GLU A 503 10.59 -22.14 2.59
C GLU A 503 10.75 -21.49 1.21
N GLY A 504 9.64 -21.04 0.60
CA GLY A 504 9.64 -20.40 -0.71
C GLY A 504 8.26 -19.88 -1.10
N GLU A 505 8.23 -19.17 -2.22
CA GLU A 505 7.01 -18.47 -2.70
C GLU A 505 5.85 -19.43 -3.02
N CYS A 506 6.13 -20.65 -3.52
CA CYS A 506 5.10 -21.65 -3.75
C CYS A 506 4.43 -22.10 -2.45
N HIS A 507 5.22 -22.32 -1.39
CA HIS A 507 4.72 -22.65 -0.06
C HIS A 507 3.89 -21.51 0.51
N LEU A 508 4.40 -20.27 0.42
CA LEU A 508 3.70 -19.09 0.90
C LEU A 508 2.35 -18.93 0.18
N ALA A 509 2.35 -19.04 -1.14
CA ALA A 509 1.13 -18.94 -1.95
C ALA A 509 0.10 -20.01 -1.56
N ALA A 510 0.52 -21.26 -1.39
CA ALA A 510 -0.36 -22.35 -1.01
C ALA A 510 -0.95 -22.14 0.39
N ARG A 511 -0.10 -21.81 1.37
CA ARG A 511 -0.53 -21.57 2.77
C ARG A 511 -1.51 -20.40 2.88
N LEU A 512 -1.20 -19.28 2.21
CA LEU A 512 -2.10 -18.12 2.21
C LEU A 512 -3.41 -18.43 1.49
N THR A 513 -3.37 -19.15 0.35
CA THR A 513 -4.58 -19.54 -0.38
C THR A 513 -5.49 -20.43 0.46
N ASP A 514 -4.93 -21.46 1.10
CA ASP A 514 -5.70 -22.37 1.94
C ASP A 514 -6.31 -21.64 3.15
N GLY A 515 -5.52 -20.81 3.84
CA GLY A 515 -6.03 -20.07 4.99
C GLY A 515 -7.06 -18.99 4.62
N LEU A 516 -6.90 -18.31 3.50
CA LEU A 516 -7.90 -17.34 3.00
C LEU A 516 -9.20 -18.04 2.59
N ARG A 517 -9.12 -19.26 2.04
CA ARG A 517 -10.30 -20.09 1.71
C ARG A 517 -11.03 -20.53 2.97
N GLU A 518 -10.32 -21.03 3.99
CA GLU A 518 -10.90 -21.38 5.29
C GLU A 518 -11.58 -20.16 5.92
N LEU A 519 -10.91 -18.99 5.91
CA LEU A 519 -11.47 -17.76 6.45
C LEU A 519 -12.76 -17.35 5.71
N ALA A 520 -12.80 -17.47 4.37
CA ALA A 520 -13.99 -17.14 3.58
C ALA A 520 -15.19 -18.06 3.88
N VAL A 521 -14.93 -19.31 4.27
CA VAL A 521 -15.98 -20.25 4.70
C VAL A 521 -16.48 -19.91 6.11
N ASP A 522 -15.56 -19.63 7.03
CA ASP A 522 -15.89 -19.43 8.45
C ASP A 522 -16.42 -18.02 8.75
N ASP A 523 -15.93 -16.99 8.05
CA ASP A 523 -16.46 -15.62 8.08
C ASP A 523 -16.63 -15.05 6.67
N PRO A 524 -17.69 -15.40 5.95
CA PRO A 524 -17.95 -14.94 4.58
C PRO A 524 -18.23 -13.44 4.49
N ARG A 525 -18.33 -12.76 5.63
CA ARG A 525 -18.54 -11.30 5.68
C ARG A 525 -17.25 -10.54 5.98
N ALA A 526 -16.14 -11.22 6.24
CA ALA A 526 -14.87 -10.56 6.55
C ALA A 526 -14.34 -9.76 5.36
N SER A 527 -13.86 -8.56 5.65
CA SER A 527 -13.01 -7.78 4.77
C SER A 527 -11.55 -8.14 5.03
N VAL A 528 -10.84 -8.56 3.99
CA VAL A 528 -9.45 -9.01 4.10
C VAL A 528 -8.56 -8.20 3.17
N ALA A 529 -7.48 -7.63 3.69
CA ALA A 529 -6.45 -7.00 2.89
C ALA A 529 -5.13 -7.79 2.93
N VAL A 530 -4.63 -8.15 1.75
CA VAL A 530 -3.25 -8.61 1.55
C VAL A 530 -2.42 -7.39 1.20
N ILE A 531 -1.70 -6.86 2.17
CA ILE A 531 -0.98 -5.58 2.07
C ILE A 531 0.50 -5.86 1.80
N ALA A 532 0.93 -5.69 0.57
CA ALA A 532 2.34 -5.81 0.17
C ALA A 532 3.07 -4.47 0.33
N ARG A 533 4.40 -4.50 0.42
CA ARG A 533 5.21 -3.28 0.55
C ARG A 533 5.08 -2.35 -0.65
N THR A 534 4.99 -2.89 -1.87
CA THR A 534 4.93 -2.14 -3.13
C THR A 534 3.74 -2.55 -3.99
N SER A 535 3.34 -1.69 -4.94
CA SER A 535 2.28 -2.01 -5.90
C SER A 535 2.66 -3.18 -6.83
N GLU A 536 3.94 -3.33 -7.16
CA GLU A 536 4.45 -4.46 -7.94
C GLU A 536 4.26 -5.78 -7.18
N SER A 537 4.68 -5.81 -5.90
CA SER A 537 4.44 -6.97 -5.02
C SER A 537 2.95 -7.27 -4.86
N ALA A 538 2.11 -6.25 -4.73
CA ALA A 538 0.65 -6.42 -4.64
C ALA A 538 0.08 -7.10 -5.90
N ARG A 539 0.49 -6.67 -7.10
CA ARG A 539 0.09 -7.32 -8.38
C ARG A 539 0.52 -8.78 -8.42
N ARG A 540 1.75 -9.06 -7.99
CA ARG A 540 2.28 -10.42 -7.93
C ARG A 540 1.47 -11.31 -6.98
N PHE A 541 1.18 -10.85 -5.76
CA PHE A 541 0.37 -11.61 -4.81
C PHE A 541 -1.08 -11.77 -5.30
N ALA A 542 -1.69 -10.73 -5.89
CA ALA A 542 -3.02 -10.84 -6.49
C ALA A 542 -3.08 -11.94 -7.56
N ALA A 543 -2.09 -11.98 -8.46
CA ALA A 543 -2.03 -12.97 -9.54
C ALA A 543 -1.82 -14.40 -9.00
N VAL A 544 -0.96 -14.56 -7.99
CA VAL A 544 -0.64 -15.89 -7.43
C VAL A 544 -1.80 -16.42 -6.58
N LEU A 545 -2.34 -15.62 -5.65
CA LEU A 545 -3.45 -16.01 -4.79
C LEU A 545 -4.76 -16.16 -5.57
N GLY A 546 -4.94 -15.35 -6.63
CA GLY A 546 -6.09 -15.42 -7.54
C GLY A 546 -6.26 -16.74 -8.28
N ARG A 547 -5.26 -17.64 -8.20
CA ARG A 547 -5.37 -19.01 -8.72
C ARG A 547 -6.24 -19.91 -7.85
N GLY A 548 -6.47 -19.55 -6.59
CA GLY A 548 -7.22 -20.41 -5.67
C GLY A 548 -8.26 -19.69 -4.81
N VAL A 549 -8.23 -18.36 -4.77
CA VAL A 549 -9.20 -17.52 -4.03
C VAL A 549 -9.59 -16.35 -4.93
N ASP A 550 -10.82 -15.88 -4.83
CA ASP A 550 -11.21 -14.64 -5.51
C ASP A 550 -10.51 -13.46 -4.82
N VAL A 551 -9.48 -12.92 -5.48
CA VAL A 551 -8.67 -11.80 -4.98
C VAL A 551 -8.76 -10.64 -5.93
N ARG A 552 -9.30 -9.53 -5.46
CA ARG A 552 -9.31 -8.27 -6.20
C ARG A 552 -7.99 -7.53 -6.03
N LEU A 553 -7.42 -7.04 -7.12
CA LEU A 553 -6.31 -6.08 -7.05
C LEU A 553 -6.89 -4.68 -6.81
N ALA A 554 -6.55 -4.08 -5.67
CA ALA A 554 -6.99 -2.75 -5.27
C ALA A 554 -5.80 -1.78 -5.29
N LEU A 555 -5.61 -1.13 -6.43
CA LEU A 555 -4.64 -0.06 -6.66
C LEU A 555 -5.37 1.16 -7.24
N ASP A 556 -4.72 2.33 -7.21
CA ASP A 556 -5.26 3.59 -7.71
C ASP A 556 -6.65 3.93 -7.11
N GLY A 557 -6.85 3.53 -5.85
CA GLY A 557 -8.09 3.76 -5.10
C GLY A 557 -9.27 2.85 -5.47
N ASP A 558 -9.06 1.78 -6.25
CA ASP A 558 -10.14 0.86 -6.65
C ASP A 558 -10.49 -0.17 -5.56
N PHE A 559 -10.86 0.33 -4.37
CA PHE A 559 -11.25 -0.50 -3.23
C PHE A 559 -12.74 -0.86 -3.27
N GLN A 560 -13.03 -2.08 -2.83
CA GLN A 560 -14.37 -2.52 -2.48
C GLN A 560 -14.55 -2.43 -0.95
N PHE A 561 -15.49 -1.60 -0.50
CA PHE A 561 -15.81 -1.47 0.93
C PHE A 561 -16.84 -2.52 1.34
N GLY A 562 -16.37 -3.71 1.70
CA GLY A 562 -17.22 -4.83 2.07
C GLY A 562 -16.46 -6.14 2.17
N PRO A 563 -17.17 -7.27 2.26
CA PRO A 563 -16.58 -8.60 2.33
C PRO A 563 -15.71 -8.93 1.11
N GLY A 564 -14.71 -9.78 1.33
CA GLY A 564 -13.85 -10.30 0.28
C GLY A 564 -12.38 -10.02 0.50
N VAL A 565 -11.54 -10.56 -0.38
CA VAL A 565 -10.08 -10.46 -0.29
C VAL A 565 -9.58 -9.45 -1.33
N GLN A 566 -8.78 -8.49 -0.88
CA GLN A 566 -8.17 -7.48 -1.73
C GLN A 566 -6.65 -7.48 -1.54
N ALA A 567 -5.90 -7.49 -2.64
CA ALA A 567 -4.44 -7.32 -2.62
C ALA A 567 -4.11 -5.86 -2.98
N THR A 568 -3.27 -5.24 -2.18
CA THR A 568 -2.96 -3.81 -2.30
C THR A 568 -1.58 -3.48 -1.72
N SER A 569 -1.15 -2.23 -1.81
CA SER A 569 0.12 -1.77 -1.25
C SER A 569 -0.06 -0.92 0.01
N VAL A 570 1.00 -0.81 0.81
CA VAL A 570 1.02 0.04 2.01
C VAL A 570 0.64 1.49 1.69
N ARG A 571 1.02 2.00 0.51
CA ARG A 571 0.72 3.38 0.10
C ARG A 571 -0.78 3.61 -0.09
N GLU A 572 -1.48 2.63 -0.64
CA GLU A 572 -2.91 2.72 -0.98
C GLU A 572 -3.85 2.58 0.22
N VAL A 573 -3.43 1.85 1.27
CA VAL A 573 -4.30 1.52 2.41
C VAL A 573 -4.40 2.59 3.49
N LYS A 574 -3.78 3.75 3.29
CA LYS A 574 -3.82 4.83 4.29
C LYS A 574 -5.26 5.24 4.61
N GLY A 575 -5.59 5.31 5.89
CA GLY A 575 -6.92 5.66 6.37
C GLY A 575 -7.99 4.58 6.15
N LEU A 576 -7.69 3.48 5.44
CA LEU A 576 -8.59 2.34 5.27
C LEU A 576 -8.41 1.33 6.40
N GLU A 577 -9.36 0.40 6.53
CA GLU A 577 -9.41 -0.59 7.60
C GLU A 577 -10.08 -1.87 7.11
N PHE A 578 -9.58 -2.98 7.64
CA PHE A 578 -10.03 -4.32 7.29
C PHE A 578 -10.16 -5.19 8.55
N ASP A 579 -11.07 -6.14 8.51
CA ASP A 579 -11.21 -7.10 9.62
C ASP A 579 -9.92 -7.91 9.79
N HIS A 580 -9.35 -8.37 8.68
CA HIS A 580 -8.10 -9.13 8.66
C HIS A 580 -7.09 -8.49 7.71
N VAL A 581 -5.84 -8.46 8.15
CA VAL A 581 -4.71 -8.02 7.33
C VAL A 581 -3.68 -9.14 7.23
N VAL A 582 -3.21 -9.38 6.02
CA VAL A 582 -2.06 -10.26 5.73
C VAL A 582 -0.94 -9.40 5.16
N VAL A 583 0.23 -9.40 5.80
CA VAL A 583 1.46 -8.79 5.27
C VAL A 583 2.32 -9.93 4.71
N PRO A 584 2.28 -10.19 3.39
CA PRO A 584 2.83 -11.40 2.79
C PRO A 584 4.35 -11.36 2.59
N ASP A 585 4.95 -10.19 2.74
CA ASP A 585 6.36 -9.91 2.49
C ASP A 585 7.06 -9.26 3.72
N ALA A 586 6.74 -9.72 4.94
CA ALA A 586 7.25 -9.18 6.20
C ALA A 586 8.75 -9.49 6.43
N SER A 587 9.58 -9.23 5.41
CA SER A 587 11.01 -9.53 5.39
C SER A 587 11.87 -8.29 5.63
N SER A 588 13.14 -8.50 6.01
CA SER A 588 14.14 -7.44 6.14
C SER A 588 14.41 -6.70 4.82
N ALA A 589 14.16 -7.33 3.67
CA ALA A 589 14.29 -6.71 2.36
C ALA A 589 13.14 -5.74 2.05
N ALA A 590 11.89 -6.13 2.37
CA ALA A 590 10.71 -5.30 2.12
C ALA A 590 10.55 -4.19 3.19
N TYR A 591 10.89 -4.49 4.44
CA TYR A 591 10.80 -3.56 5.57
C TYR A 591 12.17 -3.49 6.28
N PRO A 592 13.13 -2.73 5.72
CA PRO A 592 14.44 -2.54 6.33
C PRO A 592 14.35 -1.74 7.62
N GLU A 593 15.36 -1.91 8.50
CA GLU A 593 15.52 -1.08 9.68
C GLU A 593 15.71 0.39 9.26
N GLY A 594 14.85 1.26 9.75
CA GLY A 594 14.90 2.68 9.43
C GLY A 594 13.52 3.33 9.51
N GLY A 595 13.47 4.64 9.47
CA GLY A 595 12.24 5.40 9.68
C GLY A 595 11.16 5.08 8.63
N GLU A 596 11.53 4.90 7.37
CA GLU A 596 10.57 4.60 6.30
C GLU A 596 10.00 3.18 6.43
N GLY A 597 10.87 2.15 6.57
CA GLY A 597 10.42 0.77 6.74
C GLY A 597 9.55 0.60 7.98
N ARG A 598 9.92 1.26 9.07
CA ARG A 598 9.19 1.28 10.34
C ARG A 598 7.79 1.86 10.19
N ARG A 599 7.65 3.05 9.62
CA ARG A 599 6.35 3.69 9.39
C ARG A 599 5.49 2.90 8.40
N ALA A 600 6.09 2.34 7.34
CA ALA A 600 5.37 1.50 6.40
C ALA A 600 4.77 0.25 7.06
N LEU A 601 5.56 -0.44 7.89
CA LEU A 601 5.06 -1.61 8.64
C LEU A 601 4.01 -1.21 9.68
N TYR A 602 4.21 -0.09 10.39
CA TYR A 602 3.22 0.46 11.32
C TYR A 602 1.88 0.71 10.64
N VAL A 603 1.89 1.34 9.46
CA VAL A 603 0.65 1.55 8.68
C VAL A 603 0.00 0.24 8.33
N ALA A 604 0.75 -0.75 7.82
CA ALA A 604 0.18 -2.05 7.46
C ALA A 604 -0.46 -2.76 8.66
N VAL A 605 0.22 -2.79 9.82
CA VAL A 605 -0.28 -3.40 11.06
C VAL A 605 -1.58 -2.74 11.51
N THR A 606 -1.60 -1.41 11.52
CA THR A 606 -2.72 -0.62 12.05
C THR A 606 -3.97 -0.64 11.16
N ARG A 607 -3.91 -1.29 10.01
CA ARG A 607 -5.10 -1.51 9.15
C ARG A 607 -5.96 -2.67 9.63
N ALA A 608 -5.45 -3.54 10.52
CA ALA A 608 -6.18 -4.68 11.06
C ALA A 608 -7.04 -4.29 12.27
N SER A 609 -8.34 -4.52 12.17
CA SER A 609 -9.23 -4.35 13.33
C SER A 609 -9.27 -5.60 14.20
N HIS A 610 -9.27 -6.80 13.62
CA HIS A 610 -9.36 -8.06 14.36
C HIS A 610 -8.06 -8.85 14.36
N ARG A 611 -7.43 -9.01 13.20
CA ARG A 611 -6.26 -9.89 13.07
C ARG A 611 -5.24 -9.38 12.06
N ALA A 612 -3.96 -9.48 12.43
CA ALA A 612 -2.83 -9.25 11.54
C ALA A 612 -2.00 -10.54 11.41
N VAL A 613 -1.73 -10.96 10.17
CA VAL A 613 -0.86 -12.11 9.87
C VAL A 613 0.34 -11.62 9.08
N PHE A 614 1.52 -11.93 9.58
CA PHE A 614 2.78 -11.62 8.92
C PHE A 614 3.34 -12.89 8.29
N ALA A 615 3.76 -12.79 7.03
CA ALA A 615 4.33 -13.92 6.33
C ALA A 615 5.64 -13.53 5.65
N THR A 616 6.56 -14.49 5.54
CA THR A 616 7.85 -14.29 4.87
C THR A 616 8.38 -15.59 4.27
N THR A 617 9.12 -15.48 3.17
CA THR A 617 9.92 -16.55 2.59
C THR A 617 11.42 -16.36 2.88
N GLY A 618 11.75 -15.31 3.62
CA GLY A 618 13.11 -14.94 3.92
C GLY A 618 13.32 -14.64 5.40
N ARG A 619 14.34 -13.84 5.67
CA ARG A 619 14.60 -13.39 7.03
C ARG A 619 13.54 -12.37 7.46
N TRP A 620 12.96 -12.57 8.65
CA TRP A 620 12.04 -11.61 9.26
C TRP A 620 12.64 -10.22 9.34
N THR A 621 11.81 -9.19 9.17
CA THR A 621 12.23 -7.83 9.50
C THR A 621 12.51 -7.70 11.00
N ALA A 622 13.62 -7.06 11.36
CA ALA A 622 13.98 -6.79 12.74
C ALA A 622 12.98 -5.84 13.45
N LEU A 623 12.14 -5.15 12.68
CA LEU A 623 11.11 -4.24 13.22
C LEU A 623 10.04 -4.98 14.05
N LEU A 624 9.87 -6.29 13.86
CA LEU A 624 8.98 -7.13 14.66
C LEU A 624 9.60 -7.57 15.99
N GLY A 625 10.91 -7.39 16.16
CA GLY A 625 11.64 -7.72 17.38
C GLY A 625 11.44 -9.16 17.85
N ASP A 626 11.31 -9.34 19.16
CA ASP A 626 11.04 -10.65 19.79
C ASP A 626 9.59 -11.14 19.59
N ALA A 627 8.70 -10.35 18.96
CA ALA A 627 7.36 -10.81 18.61
C ALA A 627 7.38 -11.85 17.47
N ALA A 628 8.34 -11.74 16.53
CA ALA A 628 8.50 -12.73 15.46
C ALA A 628 9.25 -13.99 15.96
N PRO A 629 8.91 -15.19 15.44
CA PRO A 629 9.61 -16.41 15.79
C PRO A 629 11.11 -16.32 15.49
N ARG A 630 11.96 -16.77 16.41
CA ARG A 630 13.42 -16.78 16.20
C ARG A 630 13.79 -17.86 15.16
N ALA A 631 14.86 -17.60 14.41
CA ALA A 631 15.37 -18.53 13.40
C ALA A 631 15.78 -19.92 14.00
N SER A 632 16.09 -19.99 15.31
CA SER A 632 16.30 -21.24 16.06
C SER A 632 15.03 -22.07 16.22
N ASP A 633 13.89 -21.41 16.42
CA ASP A 633 12.60 -22.08 16.63
C ASP A 633 12.04 -22.61 15.30
N GLN A 634 12.41 -21.98 14.17
CA GLN A 634 12.08 -22.43 12.82
C GLN A 634 12.83 -23.73 12.44
N ARG A 635 14.07 -23.91 12.91
CA ARG A 635 14.84 -25.14 12.68
C ARG A 635 14.37 -26.30 13.56
N ALA A 636 13.83 -26.03 14.76
CA ALA A 636 13.25 -27.04 15.63
C ALA A 636 11.90 -27.57 15.10
N SER A 637 11.19 -26.80 14.27
CA SER A 637 9.98 -27.25 13.56
C SER A 637 10.31 -27.95 12.22
N SER A 638 11.56 -27.87 11.76
CA SER A 638 12.03 -28.43 10.48
C SER A 638 12.98 -29.63 10.65
N VAL A 639 13.26 -30.07 11.89
CA VAL A 639 14.06 -31.29 12.21
C VAL A 639 13.16 -32.36 12.79
#